data_907a9e574acbcef64394df59430aa639
#
_entry.id   907a9e574acbcef64394df59430aa639
#
_cell.length_a   1.000
_cell.length_b   1.000
_cell.length_c   1.000
_cell.angle_alpha   90.00
_cell.angle_beta   90.00
_cell.angle_gamma   90.00
#
_symmetry.space_group_name_H-M   'P 1'
#
loop_
_entity.id
_entity.type
_entity.pdbx_description
1 polymer ?
#
loop_
_entity_poly.entity_id
_entity_poly.type
_entity_poly.pdbx_seq_one_letter_code
_entity_poly.pdbx_strand_id
1 'polypeptide(L)'
;EKQFKRTLITTALPYANGPVHIGHLAGVYVPADIYARYLRLKGEEVLMIGGSDEHGVPITLRAKKEGITPQDVVDRYHGIIKKSFEEFGITFDIYSRTTSATHHQMASDFFRTLYDKGEFIEKTSEQYYDEEAKQFLADRYITGTCPHCGNEKAYGDQCEACGTSLSPTDLIDPKSAISGSKPVMRETKHWYLPLDKWEPFLRKWILEDHKEWKPNVYGQCKSWLDMGLQPRAVSRDLDWGIPVPVEGAEGKVLYVWFDAPIGYISNTKELLPDSWETWWKDPETKMVHFIGKDNIVFHCIVFPSMLKAEGSYNLPENVPANEFLNLEGDKISTSRNWAVWLNEYLVDMPGKQDVLRYVLTANAPETKDNDFTWKDFQARNNNELVAILGNFVNRALVLTDKYFEGKVPAAGELTDYDRQTLKDFADVKENVERLLDTYHFRDAQKEAMNLARIGNKYLADMEPWKLAKTDMPRVATIMNIALQITANLAIAFEPFLPFSMEKLNKMLNVEPLGWNRLGATDLLEAGHQLGKAELLFEKIEDSVIEAQVQKLLDTKKANEEANYKAKPIRENIEFDDFMKLDIRVGTVLECTKVPKADKLLQFRIDDGLEKRTIVSGIAQHYKPEELVGKQVCFIANLAPRKLKGIVSEGMILSAENFDGKLAVITPEKEVKPGSEVK
;
A
#
# COMPACT_ATOMS: atom_id res chain seq x y z
N GLU A 1 -35.73 -5.22 -2.16
CA GLU A 1 -34.41 -4.75 -2.61
C GLU A 1 -34.60 -3.53 -3.52
N LYS A 2 -33.84 -2.44 -3.26
CA LYS A 2 -33.80 -1.30 -4.16
C LYS A 2 -33.19 -1.73 -5.49
N GLN A 3 -33.85 -1.43 -6.59
CA GLN A 3 -33.29 -1.62 -7.91
C GLN A 3 -32.67 -0.29 -8.37
N PHE A 4 -31.41 -0.35 -8.78
CA PHE A 4 -30.69 0.80 -9.31
C PHE A 4 -30.53 0.66 -10.83
N LYS A 5 -30.55 1.80 -11.53
CA LYS A 5 -30.31 1.84 -12.98
C LYS A 5 -28.84 1.97 -13.32
N ARG A 6 -28.06 2.58 -12.44
CA ARG A 6 -26.64 2.88 -12.67
C ARG A 6 -25.85 2.84 -11.37
N THR A 7 -24.54 2.70 -11.49
CA THR A 7 -23.63 2.68 -10.33
C THR A 7 -22.54 3.73 -10.50
N LEU A 8 -22.41 4.57 -9.49
CA LEU A 8 -21.30 5.53 -9.34
C LEU A 8 -20.30 4.94 -8.37
N ILE A 9 -19.06 4.77 -8.83
CA ILE A 9 -17.94 4.28 -8.03
C ILE A 9 -16.99 5.45 -7.80
N THR A 10 -16.72 5.78 -6.56
CA THR A 10 -15.69 6.73 -6.18
C THR A 10 -14.52 6.01 -5.53
N THR A 11 -13.33 6.56 -5.66
CA THR A 11 -12.11 6.04 -5.05
C THR A 11 -11.45 7.13 -4.22
N ALA A 12 -10.93 6.80 -3.05
CA ALA A 12 -10.22 7.77 -2.23
C ALA A 12 -9.15 8.49 -3.05
N LEU A 13 -9.08 9.82 -2.90
CA LEU A 13 -8.14 10.63 -3.65
C LEU A 13 -6.74 10.52 -3.03
N PRO A 14 -5.73 10.04 -3.76
CA PRO A 14 -4.37 10.01 -3.22
C PRO A 14 -3.80 11.41 -3.15
N TYR A 15 -3.02 11.70 -2.10
CA TYR A 15 -2.29 12.95 -1.98
C TYR A 15 -1.21 13.05 -3.07
N ALA A 16 -1.18 14.19 -3.75
CA ALA A 16 -0.19 14.46 -4.79
C ALA A 16 1.14 14.99 -4.20
N ASN A 17 1.65 14.35 -3.15
CA ASN A 17 2.94 14.63 -2.55
C ASN A 17 3.94 13.47 -2.69
N GLY A 18 3.58 12.45 -3.42
CA GLY A 18 4.38 11.28 -3.71
C GLY A 18 3.65 10.35 -4.67
N PRO A 19 4.33 9.31 -5.20
CA PRO A 19 3.67 8.27 -5.99
C PRO A 19 2.70 7.43 -5.14
N VAL A 20 1.92 6.57 -5.79
CA VAL A 20 1.13 5.55 -5.10
C VAL A 20 1.93 4.26 -4.94
N HIS A 21 1.63 3.52 -3.88
CA HIS A 21 2.27 2.24 -3.57
C HIS A 21 1.26 1.10 -3.48
N ILE A 22 1.76 -0.12 -3.26
CA ILE A 22 0.94 -1.34 -3.22
C ILE A 22 -0.15 -1.31 -2.14
N GLY A 23 0.05 -0.60 -1.04
CA GLY A 23 -0.96 -0.43 0.00
C GLY A 23 -2.18 0.34 -0.51
N HIS A 24 -1.98 1.39 -1.29
CA HIS A 24 -3.06 2.12 -1.97
C HIS A 24 -3.79 1.22 -2.96
N LEU A 25 -3.03 0.45 -3.75
CA LEU A 25 -3.59 -0.44 -4.75
C LEU A 25 -4.46 -1.54 -4.13
N ALA A 26 -3.95 -2.22 -3.11
CA ALA A 26 -4.67 -3.30 -2.42
C ALA A 26 -5.87 -2.77 -1.63
N GLY A 27 -5.72 -1.59 -1.04
CA GLY A 27 -6.76 -0.98 -0.22
C GLY A 27 -7.93 -0.44 -1.01
N VAL A 28 -7.69 0.17 -2.17
CA VAL A 28 -8.68 0.97 -2.88
C VAL A 28 -8.77 0.65 -4.37
N TYR A 29 -7.68 0.83 -5.12
CA TYR A 29 -7.78 0.97 -6.58
C TYR A 29 -7.96 -0.35 -7.32
N VAL A 30 -7.32 -1.42 -6.87
CA VAL A 30 -7.51 -2.76 -7.46
C VAL A 30 -8.92 -3.28 -7.21
N PRO A 31 -9.45 -3.29 -5.97
CA PRO A 31 -10.84 -3.74 -5.75
C PRO A 31 -11.87 -2.86 -6.48
N ALA A 32 -11.67 -1.54 -6.51
CA ALA A 32 -12.56 -0.64 -7.24
C ALA A 32 -12.58 -0.94 -8.75
N ASP A 33 -11.41 -1.16 -9.35
CA ASP A 33 -11.28 -1.49 -10.77
C ASP A 33 -11.90 -2.85 -11.10
N ILE A 34 -11.68 -3.86 -10.27
CA ILE A 34 -12.32 -5.18 -10.43
C ILE A 34 -13.85 -5.03 -10.43
N TYR A 35 -14.38 -4.30 -9.48
CA TYR A 35 -15.82 -4.06 -9.35
C TYR A 35 -16.39 -3.30 -10.56
N ALA A 36 -15.70 -2.25 -11.01
CA ALA A 36 -16.11 -1.48 -12.19
C ALA A 36 -16.10 -2.33 -13.46
N ARG A 37 -15.03 -3.11 -13.67
CA ARG A 37 -14.92 -4.02 -14.82
C ARG A 37 -16.03 -5.07 -14.82
N TYR A 38 -16.29 -5.67 -13.68
CA TYR A 38 -17.37 -6.63 -13.51
C TYR A 38 -18.73 -6.05 -13.90
N LEU A 39 -19.09 -4.89 -13.35
CA LEU A 39 -20.38 -4.26 -13.66
C LEU A 39 -20.50 -3.87 -15.14
N ARG A 40 -19.44 -3.39 -15.76
CA ARG A 40 -19.41 -3.06 -17.21
C ARG A 40 -19.58 -4.31 -18.06
N LEU A 41 -18.96 -5.43 -17.67
CA LEU A 41 -19.10 -6.71 -18.38
C LEU A 41 -20.53 -7.26 -18.31
N LYS A 42 -21.25 -6.95 -17.23
CA LYS A 42 -22.69 -7.27 -17.12
C LYS A 42 -23.57 -6.38 -17.97
N GLY A 43 -23.01 -5.35 -18.62
CA GLY A 43 -23.77 -4.39 -19.40
C GLY A 43 -24.42 -3.28 -18.56
N GLU A 44 -24.04 -3.12 -17.30
CA GLU A 44 -24.57 -2.06 -16.45
C GLU A 44 -23.94 -0.69 -16.78
N GLU A 45 -24.72 0.37 -16.54
CA GLU A 45 -24.23 1.74 -16.65
C GLU A 45 -23.38 2.08 -15.42
N VAL A 46 -22.10 2.35 -15.62
CA VAL A 46 -21.10 2.54 -14.55
C VAL A 46 -20.25 3.76 -14.81
N LEU A 47 -19.97 4.50 -13.76
CA LEU A 47 -19.03 5.61 -13.77
C LEU A 47 -18.04 5.41 -12.62
N MET A 48 -16.75 5.37 -12.93
CA MET A 48 -15.67 5.26 -11.95
C MET A 48 -14.86 6.55 -11.92
N ILE A 49 -14.87 7.22 -10.77
CA ILE A 49 -14.28 8.54 -10.57
C ILE A 49 -13.04 8.43 -9.70
N GLY A 50 -11.97 9.08 -10.13
CA GLY A 50 -10.75 9.26 -9.37
C GLY A 50 -10.16 10.63 -9.54
N GLY A 51 -9.12 10.92 -8.79
CA GLY A 51 -8.41 12.18 -8.88
C GLY A 51 -7.37 12.32 -7.76
N SER A 52 -6.51 13.32 -7.91
CA SER A 52 -5.49 13.64 -6.92
C SER A 52 -6.01 14.66 -5.92
N ASP A 53 -5.73 14.41 -4.64
CA ASP A 53 -5.89 15.39 -3.57
C ASP A 53 -4.63 16.26 -3.52
N GLU A 54 -4.80 17.54 -3.82
CA GLU A 54 -3.68 18.46 -4.06
C GLU A 54 -3.58 19.60 -3.04
N HIS A 55 -4.45 19.60 -2.04
CA HIS A 55 -4.44 20.57 -0.96
C HIS A 55 -3.92 19.98 0.34
N GLY A 56 -3.55 20.83 1.26
CA GLY A 56 -3.10 20.43 2.59
C GLY A 56 -1.64 20.73 2.87
N VAL A 57 -1.30 20.66 4.16
CA VAL A 57 0.01 21.04 4.71
C VAL A 57 1.16 20.17 4.18
N PRO A 58 1.04 18.84 3.98
CA PRO A 58 2.14 18.03 3.45
C PRO A 58 2.67 18.52 2.10
N ILE A 59 1.82 19.06 1.25
CA ILE A 59 2.20 19.62 -0.05
C ILE A 59 3.08 20.86 0.13
N THR A 60 2.66 21.78 1.00
CA THR A 60 3.41 23.02 1.25
C THR A 60 4.74 22.77 1.96
N LEU A 61 4.79 21.81 2.87
CA LEU A 61 6.06 21.42 3.53
C LEU A 61 7.05 20.84 2.52
N ARG A 62 6.59 19.99 1.61
CA ARG A 62 7.46 19.46 0.56
C ARG A 62 7.93 20.53 -0.40
N ALA A 63 7.06 21.44 -0.80
CA ALA A 63 7.42 22.57 -1.65
C ALA A 63 8.51 23.44 -1.04
N LYS A 64 8.39 23.77 0.25
CA LYS A 64 9.42 24.52 0.99
C LYS A 64 10.74 23.76 1.07
N LYS A 65 10.71 22.48 1.37
CA LYS A 65 11.90 21.62 1.45
C LYS A 65 12.65 21.57 0.11
N GLU A 66 11.95 21.53 -1.01
CA GLU A 66 12.54 21.43 -2.35
C GLU A 66 12.78 22.80 -3.01
N GLY A 67 12.34 23.90 -2.41
CA GLY A 67 12.50 25.25 -2.95
C GLY A 67 11.66 25.52 -4.20
N ILE A 68 10.50 24.86 -4.31
CA ILE A 68 9.55 25.00 -5.42
C ILE A 68 8.18 25.41 -4.91
N THR A 69 7.24 25.69 -5.83
CA THR A 69 5.87 26.05 -5.44
C THR A 69 5.04 24.80 -5.11
N PRO A 70 3.96 24.94 -4.30
CA PRO A 70 3.01 23.85 -4.10
C PRO A 70 2.41 23.34 -5.42
N GLN A 71 2.15 24.22 -6.38
CA GLN A 71 1.63 23.84 -7.70
C GLN A 71 2.63 22.94 -8.45
N ASP A 72 3.94 23.22 -8.37
CA ASP A 72 4.99 22.39 -8.99
C ASP A 72 4.99 20.99 -8.41
N VAL A 73 4.83 20.87 -7.09
CA VAL A 73 4.77 19.57 -6.40
C VAL A 73 3.59 18.74 -6.90
N VAL A 74 2.38 19.32 -6.88
CA VAL A 74 1.17 18.59 -7.27
C VAL A 74 1.13 18.28 -8.76
N ASP A 75 1.64 19.14 -9.62
CA ASP A 75 1.73 18.88 -11.06
C ASP A 75 2.63 17.66 -11.34
N ARG A 76 3.76 17.57 -10.68
CA ARG A 76 4.68 16.44 -10.78
C ARG A 76 4.00 15.13 -10.39
N TYR A 77 3.45 15.07 -9.18
CA TYR A 77 2.92 13.82 -8.63
C TYR A 77 1.58 13.43 -9.23
N HIS A 78 0.73 14.39 -9.55
CA HIS A 78 -0.49 14.11 -10.30
C HIS A 78 -0.17 13.43 -11.63
N GLY A 79 0.83 13.92 -12.38
CA GLY A 79 1.27 13.32 -13.62
C GLY A 79 1.78 11.88 -13.45
N ILE A 80 2.64 11.65 -12.44
CA ILE A 80 3.18 10.33 -12.13
C ILE A 80 2.05 9.35 -11.74
N ILE A 81 1.17 9.76 -10.85
CA ILE A 81 0.07 8.92 -10.36
C ILE A 81 -0.88 8.56 -11.49
N LYS A 82 -1.32 9.54 -12.26
CA LYS A 82 -2.24 9.34 -13.39
C LYS A 82 -1.66 8.38 -14.42
N LYS A 83 -0.42 8.59 -14.83
CA LYS A 83 0.27 7.73 -15.78
C LYS A 83 0.42 6.30 -15.23
N SER A 84 0.79 6.17 -13.97
CA SER A 84 0.96 4.87 -13.31
C SER A 84 -0.35 4.07 -13.29
N PHE A 85 -1.46 4.71 -12.98
CA PHE A 85 -2.78 4.06 -13.01
C PHE A 85 -3.17 3.63 -14.42
N GLU A 86 -2.92 4.46 -15.43
CA GLU A 86 -3.20 4.12 -16.83
C GLU A 86 -2.41 2.88 -17.26
N GLU A 87 -1.11 2.86 -16.99
CA GLU A 87 -0.22 1.74 -17.34
C GLU A 87 -0.55 0.47 -16.55
N PHE A 88 -1.05 0.61 -15.32
CA PHE A 88 -1.47 -0.53 -14.50
C PHE A 88 -2.87 -1.06 -14.85
N GLY A 89 -3.59 -0.38 -15.71
CA GLY A 89 -4.91 -0.82 -16.18
C GLY A 89 -6.05 -0.48 -15.22
N ILE A 90 -5.92 0.55 -14.38
CA ILE A 90 -7.02 1.08 -13.59
C ILE A 90 -7.91 1.94 -14.50
N THR A 91 -9.16 1.55 -14.66
CA THR A 91 -10.06 2.09 -15.69
C THR A 91 -10.95 3.22 -15.17
N PHE A 92 -10.34 4.32 -14.79
CA PHE A 92 -11.10 5.53 -14.47
C PHE A 92 -11.80 6.10 -15.70
N ASP A 93 -13.06 6.52 -15.55
CA ASP A 93 -13.74 7.32 -16.56
C ASP A 93 -13.21 8.76 -16.57
N ILE A 94 -12.81 9.26 -15.41
CA ILE A 94 -12.03 10.48 -15.27
C ILE A 94 -11.07 10.34 -14.08
N TYR A 95 -9.84 10.81 -14.26
CA TYR A 95 -8.89 11.03 -13.19
C TYR A 95 -8.46 12.48 -13.22
N SER A 96 -9.09 13.31 -12.37
CA SER A 96 -8.86 14.74 -12.30
C SER A 96 -8.07 15.14 -11.04
N ARG A 97 -8.30 16.34 -10.53
CA ARG A 97 -7.50 16.94 -9.47
C ARG A 97 -8.23 18.05 -8.74
N THR A 98 -7.90 18.27 -7.47
CA THR A 98 -8.57 19.31 -6.66
C THR A 98 -8.07 20.73 -6.91
N THR A 99 -7.00 20.93 -7.68
CA THR A 99 -6.60 22.28 -8.14
C THR A 99 -7.32 22.72 -9.42
N SER A 100 -8.21 21.90 -9.97
CA SER A 100 -8.98 22.28 -11.16
C SER A 100 -9.92 23.46 -10.87
N ALA A 101 -10.18 24.28 -11.88
CA ALA A 101 -11.13 25.40 -11.76
C ALA A 101 -12.54 24.91 -11.44
N THR A 102 -12.97 23.80 -12.02
CA THR A 102 -14.27 23.18 -11.74
C THR A 102 -14.39 22.79 -10.26
N HIS A 103 -13.36 22.21 -9.68
CA HIS A 103 -13.37 21.83 -8.27
C HIS A 103 -13.42 23.06 -7.36
N HIS A 104 -12.59 24.08 -7.61
CA HIS A 104 -12.59 25.30 -6.82
C HIS A 104 -13.97 25.96 -6.80
N GLN A 105 -14.63 26.05 -7.95
CA GLN A 105 -15.99 26.61 -8.04
C GLN A 105 -17.00 25.74 -7.30
N MET A 106 -16.96 24.43 -7.49
CA MET A 106 -17.89 23.49 -6.87
C MET A 106 -17.76 23.48 -5.35
N ALA A 107 -16.54 23.44 -4.83
CA ALA A 107 -16.29 23.44 -3.40
C ALA A 107 -16.70 24.79 -2.76
N SER A 108 -16.42 25.90 -3.43
CA SER A 108 -16.86 27.23 -2.99
C SER A 108 -18.40 27.34 -2.95
N ASP A 109 -19.07 26.86 -3.96
CA ASP A 109 -20.53 26.88 -4.02
C ASP A 109 -21.15 25.96 -2.97
N PHE A 110 -20.55 24.79 -2.73
CA PHE A 110 -21.01 23.86 -1.70
C PHE A 110 -20.89 24.48 -0.30
N PHE A 111 -19.75 25.08 0.00
CA PHE A 111 -19.55 25.78 1.28
C PHE A 111 -20.57 26.92 1.43
N ARG A 112 -20.73 27.75 0.41
CA ARG A 112 -21.67 28.90 0.45
C ARG A 112 -23.12 28.44 0.64
N THR A 113 -23.53 27.34 0.01
CA THR A 113 -24.87 26.76 0.20
C THR A 113 -25.10 26.37 1.65
N LEU A 114 -24.15 25.69 2.28
CA LEU A 114 -24.26 25.35 3.69
C LEU A 114 -24.22 26.57 4.60
N TYR A 115 -23.39 27.53 4.30
CA TYR A 115 -23.29 28.80 5.02
C TYR A 115 -24.62 29.56 4.99
N ASP A 116 -25.21 29.72 3.79
CA ASP A 116 -26.47 30.45 3.61
C ASP A 116 -27.65 29.72 4.28
N LYS A 117 -27.60 28.42 4.42
CA LYS A 117 -28.58 27.62 5.16
C LYS A 117 -28.40 27.68 6.68
N GLY A 118 -27.34 28.30 7.18
CA GLY A 118 -27.05 28.36 8.59
C GLY A 118 -26.56 27.03 9.18
N GLU A 119 -25.96 26.17 8.36
CA GLU A 119 -25.50 24.84 8.77
C GLU A 119 -24.15 24.85 9.51
N PHE A 120 -23.45 25.97 9.52
CA PHE A 120 -22.17 26.10 10.21
C PHE A 120 -22.31 26.86 11.54
N ILE A 121 -21.46 26.51 12.49
CA ILE A 121 -21.25 27.23 13.73
C ILE A 121 -19.93 28.00 13.61
N GLU A 122 -19.95 29.29 13.96
CA GLU A 122 -18.72 30.09 14.03
C GLU A 122 -18.17 30.02 15.47
N LYS A 123 -16.87 29.72 15.59
CA LYS A 123 -16.17 29.71 16.88
C LYS A 123 -14.84 30.42 16.77
N THR A 124 -14.55 31.24 17.77
CA THR A 124 -13.22 31.79 18.01
C THR A 124 -12.49 30.91 19.02
N SER A 125 -11.29 30.52 18.69
CA SER A 125 -10.45 29.67 19.54
C SER A 125 -9.01 30.16 19.52
N GLU A 126 -8.23 29.76 20.50
CA GLU A 126 -6.78 30.01 20.51
C GLU A 126 -6.05 28.89 19.80
N GLN A 127 -5.14 29.26 18.90
CA GLN A 127 -4.28 28.32 18.19
C GLN A 127 -2.82 28.78 18.24
N TYR A 128 -1.91 27.84 18.06
CA TYR A 128 -0.50 28.14 18.02
C TYR A 128 -0.15 28.97 16.78
N TYR A 129 0.65 30.00 17.01
CA TYR A 129 1.12 30.95 16.00
C TYR A 129 2.64 31.06 16.09
N ASP A 130 3.29 31.01 14.92
CA ASP A 130 4.72 31.22 14.78
C ASP A 130 4.99 32.71 14.54
N GLU A 131 5.55 33.39 15.52
CA GLU A 131 5.86 34.83 15.41
C GLU A 131 7.00 35.12 14.43
N GLU A 132 7.91 34.17 14.27
CA GLU A 132 9.06 34.30 13.35
C GLU A 132 8.59 34.12 11.90
N ALA A 133 7.82 33.08 11.61
CA ALA A 133 7.26 32.83 10.30
C ALA A 133 5.99 33.64 10.01
N LYS A 134 5.43 34.30 11.03
CA LYS A 134 4.20 35.12 10.96
C LYS A 134 2.99 34.39 10.39
N GLN A 135 2.76 33.17 10.87
CA GLN A 135 1.63 32.36 10.48
C GLN A 135 1.14 31.43 11.58
N PHE A 136 -0.12 31.03 11.49
CA PHE A 136 -0.68 29.97 12.33
C PHE A 136 -0.10 28.61 11.98
N LEU A 137 -0.01 27.74 12.98
CA LEU A 137 0.55 26.40 12.87
C LEU A 137 -0.58 25.37 12.92
N ALA A 138 -1.19 25.12 11.77
CA ALA A 138 -2.21 24.08 11.64
C ALA A 138 -1.56 22.72 11.36
N ASP A 139 -2.18 21.68 11.90
CA ASP A 139 -1.91 20.28 11.56
C ASP A 139 -0.40 19.93 11.59
N ARG A 140 0.22 19.70 10.45
CA ARG A 140 1.63 19.29 10.34
C ARG A 140 2.65 20.41 10.38
N TYR A 141 2.20 21.64 10.53
CA TYR A 141 3.11 22.77 10.79
C TYR A 141 3.59 22.83 12.24
N ILE A 142 2.99 22.00 13.12
CA ILE A 142 3.43 21.90 14.52
C ILE A 142 3.80 20.47 14.85
N THR A 143 4.89 20.29 15.60
CA THR A 143 5.36 19.00 16.08
C THR A 143 5.62 19.06 17.57
N GLY A 144 5.54 17.93 18.24
CA GLY A 144 5.81 17.80 19.66
C GLY A 144 5.79 16.35 20.10
N THR A 145 5.85 16.14 21.40
CA THR A 145 5.83 14.81 21.99
C THR A 145 4.37 14.32 22.14
N CYS A 146 4.11 13.12 21.62
CA CYS A 146 2.81 12.48 21.77
C CYS A 146 2.53 12.14 23.23
N PRO A 147 1.39 12.56 23.80
CA PRO A 147 1.04 12.25 25.20
C PRO A 147 0.73 10.77 25.43
N HIS A 148 0.44 10.00 24.37
CA HIS A 148 0.09 8.58 24.47
C HIS A 148 1.29 7.64 24.37
N CYS A 149 2.18 7.85 23.40
CA CYS A 149 3.29 6.93 23.15
C CYS A 149 4.69 7.51 23.38
N GLY A 150 4.80 8.81 23.69
CA GLY A 150 6.07 9.48 23.92
C GLY A 150 6.91 9.78 22.66
N ASN A 151 6.36 9.56 21.48
CA ASN A 151 7.03 9.91 20.21
C ASN A 151 7.27 11.42 20.15
N GLU A 152 8.52 11.83 20.07
CA GLU A 152 8.94 13.24 20.06
C GLU A 152 8.66 13.97 18.73
N LYS A 153 8.21 13.24 17.71
CA LYS A 153 7.93 13.76 16.37
C LYS A 153 6.46 13.62 15.98
N ALA A 154 5.55 13.70 16.93
CA ALA A 154 4.12 13.68 16.64
C ALA A 154 3.68 15.00 16.00
N TYR A 155 2.73 14.93 15.09
CA TYR A 155 2.12 16.11 14.46
C TYR A 155 0.91 16.61 15.25
N GLY A 156 0.48 17.83 14.95
CA GLY A 156 -0.65 18.44 15.64
C GLY A 156 -1.99 17.78 15.36
N ASP A 157 -2.13 17.00 14.29
CA ASP A 157 -3.36 16.28 13.92
C ASP A 157 -3.30 14.78 14.26
N GLN A 158 -2.10 14.20 14.25
CA GLN A 158 -1.93 12.75 14.43
C GLN A 158 -0.52 12.39 14.86
N CYS A 159 -0.41 11.35 15.69
CA CYS A 159 0.87 10.69 15.92
C CYS A 159 1.03 9.53 14.94
N GLU A 160 2.01 9.61 14.04
CA GLU A 160 2.27 8.56 13.05
C GLU A 160 2.82 7.26 13.68
N ALA A 161 3.40 7.34 14.87
CA ALA A 161 3.94 6.16 15.56
C ALA A 161 2.84 5.29 16.17
N CYS A 162 1.85 5.87 16.85
CA CYS A 162 0.77 5.12 17.49
C CYS A 162 -0.60 5.26 16.80
N GLY A 163 -0.69 6.12 15.78
CA GLY A 163 -1.94 6.33 15.04
C GLY A 163 -3.01 7.13 15.74
N THR A 164 -2.75 7.65 16.95
CA THR A 164 -3.73 8.42 17.72
C THR A 164 -3.99 9.77 17.05
N SER A 165 -5.27 10.14 16.95
CA SER A 165 -5.68 11.47 16.53
C SER A 165 -5.36 12.48 17.65
N LEU A 166 -4.79 13.62 17.30
CA LEU A 166 -4.36 14.65 18.24
C LEU A 166 -4.92 16.02 17.84
N SER A 167 -5.00 16.90 18.84
CA SER A 167 -5.09 18.35 18.62
C SER A 167 -3.72 18.99 18.91
N PRO A 168 -3.37 20.12 18.27
CA PRO A 168 -2.10 20.77 18.53
C PRO A 168 -1.81 21.05 20.01
N THR A 169 -2.85 21.35 20.78
CA THR A 169 -2.79 21.60 22.22
C THR A 169 -2.51 20.35 23.07
N ASP A 170 -2.66 19.16 22.50
CA ASP A 170 -2.35 17.90 23.21
C ASP A 170 -0.85 17.60 23.21
N LEU A 171 -0.07 18.20 22.30
CA LEU A 171 1.36 17.96 22.17
C LEU A 171 2.13 18.49 23.39
N ILE A 172 3.08 17.71 23.86
CA ILE A 172 4.03 18.12 24.89
C ILE A 172 5.21 18.79 24.21
N ASP A 173 5.61 19.95 24.74
CA ASP A 173 6.71 20.78 24.18
C ASP A 173 6.60 21.05 22.68
N PRO A 174 5.49 21.69 22.24
CA PRO A 174 5.24 21.90 20.82
C PRO A 174 6.24 22.89 20.21
N LYS A 175 6.63 22.62 18.97
CA LYS A 175 7.54 23.47 18.15
C LYS A 175 7.00 23.68 16.76
N SER A 176 7.28 24.85 16.18
CA SER A 176 6.99 25.12 14.79
C SER A 176 7.83 24.21 13.87
N ALA A 177 7.17 23.51 12.95
CA ALA A 177 7.85 22.76 11.90
C ALA A 177 8.46 23.68 10.83
N ILE A 178 8.12 24.96 10.82
CA ILE A 178 8.60 25.95 9.85
C ILE A 178 9.90 26.58 10.32
N SER A 179 9.92 27.14 11.54
CA SER A 179 11.06 27.90 12.08
C SER A 179 11.80 27.18 13.21
N GLY A 180 11.21 26.11 13.77
CA GLY A 180 11.73 25.42 14.96
C GLY A 180 11.49 26.19 16.25
N SER A 181 10.89 27.38 16.20
CA SER A 181 10.65 28.23 17.37
C SER A 181 9.50 27.70 18.23
N LYS A 182 9.47 28.13 19.49
CA LYS A 182 8.35 27.87 20.39
C LYS A 182 7.17 28.75 19.99
N PRO A 183 6.00 28.17 19.64
CA PRO A 183 4.87 28.97 19.21
C PRO A 183 4.17 29.66 20.38
N VAL A 184 3.43 30.72 20.07
CA VAL A 184 2.55 31.43 21.01
C VAL A 184 1.10 31.19 20.65
N MET A 185 0.19 31.41 21.61
CA MET A 185 -1.24 31.29 21.37
C MET A 185 -1.79 32.59 20.80
N ARG A 186 -2.64 32.50 19.77
CA ARG A 186 -3.41 33.64 19.20
C ARG A 186 -4.84 33.19 18.89
N GLU A 187 -5.76 34.13 18.96
CA GLU A 187 -7.15 33.90 18.60
C GLU A 187 -7.33 33.83 17.09
N THR A 188 -8.18 32.90 16.65
CA THR A 188 -8.61 32.77 15.27
C THR A 188 -10.05 32.26 15.20
N LYS A 189 -10.81 32.71 14.21
CA LYS A 189 -12.19 32.30 13.99
C LYS A 189 -12.27 31.29 12.87
N HIS A 190 -13.03 30.22 13.09
CA HIS A 190 -13.29 29.19 12.08
C HIS A 190 -14.76 28.80 12.04
N TRP A 191 -15.15 28.15 10.95
CA TRP A 191 -16.47 27.56 10.74
C TRP A 191 -16.40 26.08 11.06
N TYR A 192 -17.46 25.58 11.71
CA TYR A 192 -17.56 24.20 12.16
C TYR A 192 -18.84 23.56 11.61
N LEU A 193 -18.73 22.35 11.11
CA LEU A 193 -19.88 21.53 10.81
C LEU A 193 -20.31 20.81 12.09
N PRO A 194 -21.55 21.05 12.58
CA PRO A 194 -22.03 20.44 13.82
C PRO A 194 -22.44 18.98 13.57
N LEU A 195 -21.49 18.05 13.62
CA LEU A 195 -21.77 16.62 13.41
C LEU A 195 -22.75 16.04 14.43
N ASP A 196 -22.76 16.58 15.65
CA ASP A 196 -23.70 16.20 16.71
C ASP A 196 -25.17 16.42 16.31
N LYS A 197 -25.46 17.45 15.53
CA LYS A 197 -26.81 17.68 14.95
C LYS A 197 -27.27 16.51 14.08
N TRP A 198 -26.35 15.86 13.39
CA TRP A 198 -26.64 14.79 12.44
C TRP A 198 -26.52 13.39 13.04
N GLU A 199 -26.12 13.27 14.32
CA GLU A 199 -25.96 11.98 14.99
C GLU A 199 -27.22 11.11 14.97
N PRO A 200 -28.45 11.62 15.28
CA PRO A 200 -29.66 10.79 15.20
C PRO A 200 -29.90 10.20 13.81
N PHE A 201 -29.68 11.00 12.78
CA PHE A 201 -29.80 10.54 11.40
C PHE A 201 -28.75 9.47 11.08
N LEU A 202 -27.49 9.70 11.44
CA LEU A 202 -26.39 8.77 11.19
C LEU A 202 -26.58 7.45 11.90
N ARG A 203 -27.07 7.48 13.15
CA ARG A 203 -27.38 6.25 13.91
C ARG A 203 -28.42 5.40 13.20
N LYS A 204 -29.51 6.01 12.77
CA LYS A 204 -30.54 5.29 12.04
C LYS A 204 -30.01 4.76 10.69
N TRP A 205 -29.41 5.63 9.91
CA TRP A 205 -28.94 5.29 8.57
C TRP A 205 -27.86 4.21 8.56
N ILE A 206 -26.85 4.30 9.44
CA ILE A 206 -25.76 3.32 9.49
C ILE A 206 -26.17 2.08 10.31
N LEU A 207 -26.60 2.28 11.55
CA LEU A 207 -26.73 1.17 12.50
C LEU A 207 -28.01 0.35 12.32
N GLU A 208 -29.07 0.95 11.76
CA GLU A 208 -30.34 0.25 11.50
C GLU A 208 -30.51 -0.12 10.03
N ASP A 209 -30.23 0.81 9.10
CA ASP A 209 -30.52 0.65 7.68
C ASP A 209 -29.40 -0.03 6.90
N HIS A 210 -28.15 -0.05 7.39
CA HIS A 210 -26.97 -0.58 6.72
C HIS A 210 -26.17 -1.58 7.56
N LYS A 211 -26.89 -2.54 8.14
CA LYS A 211 -26.26 -3.65 8.89
C LYS A 211 -25.44 -4.59 8.01
N GLU A 212 -25.66 -4.55 6.71
CA GLU A 212 -24.94 -5.34 5.70
C GLU A 212 -23.54 -4.80 5.37
N TRP A 213 -23.21 -3.58 5.82
CA TRP A 213 -21.86 -3.04 5.60
C TRP A 213 -20.81 -3.92 6.27
N LYS A 214 -19.60 -3.89 5.72
CA LYS A 214 -18.49 -4.71 6.26
C LYS A 214 -18.34 -4.49 7.77
N PRO A 215 -18.06 -5.55 8.55
CA PRO A 215 -17.96 -5.45 10.01
C PRO A 215 -16.97 -4.39 10.51
N ASN A 216 -15.83 -4.21 9.82
CA ASN A 216 -14.86 -3.18 10.18
C ASN A 216 -15.42 -1.76 9.99
N VAL A 217 -16.17 -1.53 8.92
CA VAL A 217 -16.81 -0.23 8.64
C VAL A 217 -17.92 0.04 9.64
N TYR A 218 -18.84 -0.91 9.80
CA TYR A 218 -19.94 -0.81 10.74
C TYR A 218 -19.46 -0.62 12.18
N GLY A 219 -18.47 -1.41 12.60
CA GLY A 219 -17.90 -1.34 13.94
C GLY A 219 -17.22 -0.01 14.25
N GLN A 220 -16.47 0.54 13.31
CA GLN A 220 -15.81 1.84 13.48
C GLN A 220 -16.84 2.98 13.55
N CYS A 221 -17.86 2.94 12.71
CA CYS A 221 -18.95 3.93 12.75
C CYS A 221 -19.69 3.86 14.09
N LYS A 222 -20.03 2.65 14.55
CA LYS A 222 -20.68 2.46 15.86
C LYS A 222 -19.84 3.01 17.00
N SER A 223 -18.55 2.73 17.00
CA SER A 223 -17.62 3.24 18.02
C SER A 223 -17.61 4.76 18.08
N TRP A 224 -17.53 5.42 16.93
CA TRP A 224 -17.56 6.87 16.83
C TRP A 224 -18.88 7.47 17.29
N LEU A 225 -20.00 6.87 16.90
CA LEU A 225 -21.33 7.33 17.31
C LEU A 225 -21.55 7.14 18.83
N ASP A 226 -21.08 6.04 19.37
CA ASP A 226 -21.20 5.75 20.81
C ASP A 226 -20.34 6.68 21.69
N MET A 227 -19.22 7.19 21.16
CA MET A 227 -18.40 8.21 21.82
C MET A 227 -19.06 9.60 21.83
N GLY A 228 -20.04 9.82 20.97
CA GLY A 228 -20.66 11.11 20.76
C GLY A 228 -19.91 11.98 19.75
N LEU A 229 -20.64 12.53 18.79
CA LEU A 229 -20.06 13.37 17.75
C LEU A 229 -19.91 14.81 18.23
N GLN A 230 -18.86 15.46 17.78
CA GLN A 230 -18.55 16.85 18.09
C GLN A 230 -18.51 17.71 16.80
N PRO A 231 -18.78 19.02 16.91
CA PRO A 231 -18.57 19.92 15.78
C PRO A 231 -17.15 19.84 15.25
N ARG A 232 -16.99 19.87 13.92
CA ARG A 232 -15.70 19.73 13.26
C ARG A 232 -15.41 20.94 12.39
N ALA A 233 -14.18 21.50 12.53
CA ALA A 233 -13.77 22.66 11.75
C ALA A 233 -13.67 22.31 10.26
N VAL A 234 -14.16 23.21 9.40
CA VAL A 234 -14.15 23.07 7.95
C VAL A 234 -13.25 24.09 7.26
N SER A 235 -12.53 24.88 8.03
CA SER A 235 -11.58 25.90 7.55
C SER A 235 -10.26 25.82 8.30
N ARG A 236 -9.20 26.36 7.70
CA ARG A 236 -7.86 26.44 8.26
C ARG A 236 -7.21 27.77 7.91
N ASP A 237 -6.32 28.24 8.80
CA ASP A 237 -5.46 29.39 8.53
C ASP A 237 -4.26 28.95 7.69
N LEU A 238 -4.45 28.89 6.39
CA LEU A 238 -3.44 28.46 5.41
C LEU A 238 -3.55 29.28 4.14
N ASP A 239 -2.52 29.29 3.33
CA ASP A 239 -2.48 29.99 2.04
C ASP A 239 -2.65 29.06 0.82
N TRP A 240 -2.42 27.76 1.01
CA TRP A 240 -2.59 26.75 -0.05
C TRP A 240 -3.88 25.98 0.15
N GLY A 241 -4.82 26.22 -0.74
CA GLY A 241 -6.13 25.58 -0.70
C GLY A 241 -7.18 26.47 -1.38
N ILE A 242 -8.45 26.11 -1.20
CA ILE A 242 -9.57 26.89 -1.72
C ILE A 242 -9.94 27.98 -0.71
N PRO A 243 -9.88 29.26 -1.07
CA PRO A 243 -10.26 30.34 -0.16
C PRO A 243 -11.69 30.16 0.35
N VAL A 244 -11.91 30.38 1.63
CA VAL A 244 -13.26 30.36 2.21
C VAL A 244 -14.07 31.50 1.59
N PRO A 245 -15.20 31.22 0.91
CA PRO A 245 -15.87 32.18 0.01
C PRO A 245 -16.89 33.08 0.73
N VAL A 246 -16.60 33.52 1.94
CA VAL A 246 -17.49 34.39 2.74
C VAL A 246 -16.72 35.57 3.30
N GLU A 247 -17.43 36.62 3.65
CA GLU A 247 -16.89 37.85 4.24
C GLU A 247 -16.24 37.54 5.61
N GLY A 248 -15.10 38.18 5.88
CA GLY A 248 -14.34 37.98 7.14
C GLY A 248 -13.49 36.72 7.19
N ALA A 249 -13.25 36.11 6.04
CA ALA A 249 -12.48 34.86 5.92
C ALA A 249 -11.11 35.05 5.25
N GLU A 250 -10.56 36.27 5.27
CA GLU A 250 -9.25 36.57 4.68
C GLU A 250 -8.15 35.73 5.36
N GLY A 251 -7.27 35.14 4.56
CA GLY A 251 -6.18 34.27 5.04
C GLY A 251 -6.60 32.88 5.46
N LYS A 252 -7.82 32.47 5.12
CA LYS A 252 -8.37 31.17 5.46
C LYS A 252 -8.76 30.37 4.21
N VAL A 253 -8.53 29.07 4.26
CA VAL A 253 -8.93 28.13 3.20
C VAL A 253 -9.84 27.06 3.75
N LEU A 254 -10.57 26.39 2.85
CA LEU A 254 -11.33 25.20 3.21
C LEU A 254 -10.38 24.11 3.70
N TYR A 255 -10.77 23.43 4.77
CA TYR A 255 -10.00 22.29 5.27
C TYR A 255 -10.00 21.17 4.22
N VAL A 256 -8.86 20.56 4.00
CA VAL A 256 -8.66 19.54 2.94
C VAL A 256 -9.68 18.39 3.04
N TRP A 257 -10.06 17.98 4.24
CA TRP A 257 -11.05 16.93 4.45
C TRP A 257 -12.48 17.35 4.16
N PHE A 258 -12.76 18.65 4.10
CA PHE A 258 -14.03 19.20 3.62
C PHE A 258 -14.03 19.29 2.09
N ASP A 259 -12.96 19.83 1.51
CA ASP A 259 -12.91 20.02 0.05
C ASP A 259 -12.68 18.73 -0.73
N ALA A 260 -11.82 17.81 -0.23
CA ALA A 260 -11.45 16.60 -0.96
C ALA A 260 -12.64 15.74 -1.40
N PRO A 261 -13.61 15.36 -0.56
CA PRO A 261 -14.74 14.55 -1.00
C PRO A 261 -15.66 15.26 -2.00
N ILE A 262 -15.71 16.58 -2.00
CA ILE A 262 -16.40 17.34 -3.03
C ILE A 262 -15.73 17.13 -4.40
N GLY A 263 -14.47 16.74 -4.42
CA GLY A 263 -13.73 16.36 -5.61
C GLY A 263 -14.38 15.22 -6.39
N TYR A 264 -15.06 14.29 -5.73
CA TYR A 264 -15.83 13.26 -6.41
C TYR A 264 -16.95 13.86 -7.25
N ILE A 265 -17.62 14.87 -6.72
CA ILE A 265 -18.72 15.58 -7.40
C ILE A 265 -18.16 16.44 -8.55
N SER A 266 -17.12 17.22 -8.28
CA SER A 266 -16.51 18.10 -9.26
C SER A 266 -15.89 17.35 -10.43
N ASN A 267 -15.26 16.21 -10.17
CA ASN A 267 -14.69 15.36 -11.22
C ASN A 267 -15.80 14.78 -12.12
N THR A 268 -16.92 14.40 -11.53
CA THR A 268 -18.10 13.97 -12.29
C THR A 268 -18.63 15.10 -13.18
N LYS A 269 -18.73 16.31 -12.64
CA LYS A 269 -19.19 17.50 -13.39
C LYS A 269 -18.22 17.87 -14.52
N GLU A 270 -16.93 17.75 -14.29
CA GLU A 270 -15.92 17.98 -15.33
C GLU A 270 -16.08 17.03 -16.51
N LEU A 271 -16.34 15.74 -16.23
CA LEU A 271 -16.59 14.74 -17.24
C LEU A 271 -17.94 14.90 -17.94
N LEU A 272 -18.98 15.18 -17.18
CA LEU A 272 -20.38 15.22 -17.62
C LEU A 272 -21.04 16.54 -17.19
N PRO A 273 -20.69 17.69 -17.81
CA PRO A 273 -21.19 18.99 -17.38
C PRO A 273 -22.72 19.11 -17.37
N ASP A 274 -23.38 18.43 -18.31
CA ASP A 274 -24.85 18.54 -18.51
C ASP A 274 -25.64 17.44 -17.80
N SER A 275 -24.98 16.36 -17.32
CA SER A 275 -25.65 15.17 -16.74
C SER A 275 -25.08 14.68 -15.43
N TRP A 276 -24.14 15.39 -14.83
CA TRP A 276 -23.50 14.97 -13.58
C TRP A 276 -24.49 14.78 -12.42
N GLU A 277 -25.58 15.57 -12.38
CA GLU A 277 -26.59 15.48 -11.33
C GLU A 277 -27.34 14.16 -11.34
N THR A 278 -27.50 13.53 -12.51
CA THR A 278 -28.06 12.17 -12.61
C THR A 278 -27.27 11.17 -11.77
N TRP A 279 -25.96 11.32 -11.71
CA TRP A 279 -25.11 10.43 -10.94
C TRP A 279 -25.09 10.72 -9.44
N TRP A 280 -25.37 11.94 -9.04
CA TRP A 280 -25.29 12.39 -7.66
C TRP A 280 -26.63 12.63 -6.96
N LYS A 281 -27.67 12.88 -7.72
CA LYS A 281 -28.97 13.32 -7.15
C LYS A 281 -30.15 12.43 -7.54
N ASP A 282 -30.02 11.58 -8.54
CA ASP A 282 -31.07 10.63 -8.91
C ASP A 282 -31.04 9.40 -7.96
N PRO A 283 -32.14 9.11 -7.25
CA PRO A 283 -32.22 7.96 -6.34
C PRO A 283 -32.01 6.59 -7.01
N GLU A 284 -32.10 6.49 -8.32
CA GLU A 284 -31.83 5.30 -9.10
C GLU A 284 -30.33 5.07 -9.37
N THR A 285 -29.47 5.95 -8.87
CA THR A 285 -28.02 5.78 -8.89
C THR A 285 -27.53 5.17 -7.58
N LYS A 286 -26.87 4.05 -7.68
CA LYS A 286 -26.15 3.40 -6.57
C LYS A 286 -24.77 4.03 -6.45
N MET A 287 -24.46 4.60 -5.29
CA MET A 287 -23.13 5.15 -5.03
C MET A 287 -22.33 4.24 -4.09
N VAL A 288 -21.10 3.92 -4.48
CA VAL A 288 -20.18 3.08 -3.71
C VAL A 288 -18.85 3.78 -3.57
N HIS A 289 -18.39 3.96 -2.34
CA HIS A 289 -17.09 4.57 -2.01
C HIS A 289 -16.06 3.49 -1.70
N PHE A 290 -15.02 3.36 -2.53
CA PHE A 290 -13.86 2.52 -2.24
C PHE A 290 -12.79 3.34 -1.52
N ILE A 291 -12.49 2.96 -0.29
CA ILE A 291 -11.57 3.66 0.60
C ILE A 291 -10.75 2.67 1.43
N GLY A 292 -9.69 3.18 2.09
CA GLY A 292 -9.00 2.46 3.16
C GLY A 292 -9.66 2.77 4.52
N LYS A 293 -9.36 1.96 5.53
CA LYS A 293 -9.94 2.10 6.87
C LYS A 293 -9.70 3.45 7.54
N ASP A 294 -8.62 4.12 7.18
CA ASP A 294 -8.27 5.46 7.67
C ASP A 294 -9.25 6.55 7.22
N ASN A 295 -10.05 6.27 6.20
CA ASN A 295 -11.03 7.19 5.62
C ASN A 295 -12.49 6.85 5.96
N ILE A 296 -12.74 5.87 6.82
CA ILE A 296 -14.11 5.42 7.14
C ILE A 296 -14.94 6.56 7.73
N VAL A 297 -14.41 7.28 8.71
CA VAL A 297 -15.14 8.37 9.39
C VAL A 297 -15.51 9.47 8.40
N PHE A 298 -14.60 9.82 7.49
CA PHE A 298 -14.86 10.89 6.51
C PHE A 298 -15.93 10.51 5.50
N HIS A 299 -16.00 9.25 5.07
CA HIS A 299 -16.95 8.80 4.06
C HIS A 299 -18.28 8.28 4.62
N CYS A 300 -18.31 7.90 5.89
CA CYS A 300 -19.51 7.39 6.54
C CYS A 300 -20.19 8.40 7.48
N ILE A 301 -19.45 9.36 8.00
CA ILE A 301 -19.95 10.34 8.97
C ILE A 301 -19.86 11.76 8.44
N VAL A 302 -18.67 12.25 8.09
CA VAL A 302 -18.45 13.66 7.72
C VAL A 302 -19.11 13.99 6.37
N PHE A 303 -18.74 13.29 5.33
CA PHE A 303 -19.27 13.56 3.99
C PHE A 303 -20.79 13.32 3.88
N PRO A 304 -21.34 12.23 4.42
CA PRO A 304 -22.81 12.07 4.46
C PRO A 304 -23.53 13.19 5.21
N SER A 305 -22.94 13.72 6.28
CA SER A 305 -23.49 14.88 7.00
C SER A 305 -23.50 16.13 6.13
N MET A 306 -22.44 16.36 5.35
CA MET A 306 -22.35 17.44 4.37
C MET A 306 -23.43 17.30 3.29
N LEU A 307 -23.56 16.11 2.72
CA LEU A 307 -24.55 15.82 1.67
C LEU A 307 -25.98 15.98 2.19
N LYS A 308 -26.24 15.52 3.41
CA LYS A 308 -27.54 15.63 4.06
C LYS A 308 -27.88 17.09 4.42
N ALA A 309 -26.90 17.86 4.87
CA ALA A 309 -27.05 19.27 5.19
C ALA A 309 -27.40 20.09 3.93
N GLU A 310 -26.77 19.78 2.81
CA GLU A 310 -27.12 20.39 1.50
C GLU A 310 -28.52 19.97 1.07
N GLY A 311 -28.89 18.72 1.20
CA GLY A 311 -30.25 18.21 1.10
C GLY A 311 -30.66 17.58 -0.22
N SER A 312 -29.94 17.81 -1.33
CA SER A 312 -30.33 17.33 -2.67
C SER A 312 -29.53 16.09 -3.14
N TYR A 313 -28.47 15.71 -2.44
CA TYR A 313 -27.58 14.64 -2.86
C TYR A 313 -28.01 13.26 -2.36
N ASN A 314 -27.67 12.24 -3.14
CA ASN A 314 -27.76 10.85 -2.68
C ASN A 314 -26.70 10.57 -1.60
N LEU A 315 -26.98 9.57 -0.79
CA LEU A 315 -26.03 9.00 0.17
C LEU A 315 -25.41 7.70 -0.40
N PRO A 316 -24.21 7.31 0.04
CA PRO A 316 -23.61 6.06 -0.43
C PRO A 316 -24.43 4.86 0.01
N GLU A 317 -24.59 3.90 -0.91
CA GLU A 317 -25.25 2.61 -0.62
C GLU A 317 -24.30 1.66 0.12
N ASN A 318 -23.02 1.73 -0.19
CA ASN A 318 -21.98 0.97 0.50
C ASN A 318 -20.64 1.72 0.52
N VAL A 319 -19.85 1.41 1.53
CA VAL A 319 -18.49 1.95 1.70
C VAL A 319 -17.57 0.77 2.04
N PRO A 320 -17.17 -0.02 1.04
CA PRO A 320 -16.32 -1.21 1.28
C PRO A 320 -14.87 -0.80 1.53
N ALA A 321 -14.53 -0.57 2.80
CA ALA A 321 -13.17 -0.23 3.20
C ALA A 321 -12.35 -1.48 3.49
N ASN A 322 -11.11 -1.50 2.97
CA ASN A 322 -10.12 -2.50 3.33
C ASN A 322 -9.26 -2.03 4.49
N GLU A 323 -8.68 -3.00 5.21
CA GLU A 323 -7.67 -2.79 6.23
C GLU A 323 -6.31 -2.48 5.57
N PHE A 324 -5.22 -2.43 6.33
CA PHE A 324 -3.90 -2.08 5.79
C PHE A 324 -3.14 -3.30 5.26
N LEU A 325 -2.34 -3.04 4.23
CA LEU A 325 -1.34 -3.96 3.73
C LEU A 325 0.03 -3.52 4.26
N ASN A 326 0.73 -4.44 4.91
CA ASN A 326 2.10 -4.24 5.34
C ASN A 326 3.08 -4.76 4.28
N LEU A 327 4.36 -4.47 4.44
CA LEU A 327 5.42 -4.87 3.51
C LEU A 327 6.56 -5.52 4.28
N GLU A 328 6.84 -6.79 3.97
CA GLU A 328 7.89 -7.58 4.64
C GLU A 328 7.80 -7.50 6.18
N GLY A 329 6.57 -7.60 6.71
CA GLY A 329 6.28 -7.57 8.13
C GLY A 329 6.18 -6.19 8.78
N ASP A 330 6.52 -5.12 8.07
CA ASP A 330 6.51 -3.75 8.60
C ASP A 330 5.45 -2.89 7.91
N LYS A 331 4.98 -1.85 8.60
CA LYS A 331 4.04 -0.88 8.01
C LYS A 331 4.69 -0.16 6.83
N ILE A 332 3.95 -0.02 5.74
CA ILE A 332 4.35 0.82 4.62
C ILE A 332 4.44 2.27 5.09
N SER A 333 5.51 2.97 4.74
CA SER A 333 5.75 4.35 5.15
C SER A 333 6.33 5.17 4.01
N THR A 334 5.61 6.20 3.59
CA THR A 334 6.06 7.15 2.57
C THR A 334 7.27 7.93 3.05
N SER A 335 7.25 8.42 4.31
CA SER A 335 8.32 9.24 4.88
C SER A 335 9.64 8.47 5.03
N ARG A 336 9.58 7.17 5.28
CA ARG A 336 10.75 6.28 5.39
C ARG A 336 11.10 5.59 4.07
N ASN A 337 10.39 5.89 2.99
CA ASN A 337 10.54 5.21 1.69
C ASN A 337 10.42 3.67 1.78
N TRP A 338 9.70 3.18 2.79
CA TRP A 338 9.43 1.76 2.98
C TRP A 338 8.15 1.39 2.23
N ALA A 339 8.28 1.13 0.94
CA ALA A 339 7.15 0.88 0.05
C ALA A 339 7.59 0.16 -1.22
N VAL A 340 6.62 -0.43 -1.91
CA VAL A 340 6.74 -0.79 -3.32
C VAL A 340 5.93 0.23 -4.09
N TRP A 341 6.62 1.11 -4.79
CA TRP A 341 6.02 2.21 -5.56
C TRP A 341 5.55 1.71 -6.92
N LEU A 342 4.33 2.06 -7.32
CA LEU A 342 3.76 1.57 -8.57
C LEU A 342 4.57 2.00 -9.80
N ASN A 343 5.00 3.26 -9.86
CA ASN A 343 5.82 3.76 -10.97
C ASN A 343 7.16 3.00 -11.08
N GLU A 344 7.79 2.65 -9.96
CA GLU A 344 9.01 1.84 -9.94
C GLU A 344 8.74 0.38 -10.31
N TYR A 345 7.66 -0.19 -9.79
CA TYR A 345 7.24 -1.56 -10.12
C TYR A 345 7.04 -1.75 -11.63
N LEU A 346 6.39 -0.80 -12.28
CA LEU A 346 6.13 -0.86 -13.73
C LEU A 346 7.42 -0.85 -14.56
N VAL A 347 8.48 -0.23 -14.06
CA VAL A 347 9.83 -0.24 -14.68
C VAL A 347 10.58 -1.53 -14.35
N ASP A 348 10.59 -1.93 -13.07
CA ASP A 348 11.36 -3.08 -12.58
C ASP A 348 10.75 -4.42 -13.01
N MET A 349 9.44 -4.47 -13.20
CA MET A 349 8.65 -5.67 -13.53
C MET A 349 7.81 -5.43 -14.81
N PRO A 350 8.44 -5.19 -15.96
CA PRO A 350 7.72 -4.88 -17.19
C PRO A 350 6.82 -6.05 -17.61
N GLY A 351 5.59 -5.73 -18.01
CA GLY A 351 4.60 -6.71 -18.45
C GLY A 351 3.99 -7.56 -17.34
N LYS A 352 4.24 -7.25 -16.06
CA LYS A 352 3.75 -8.03 -14.92
C LYS A 352 2.67 -7.28 -14.10
N GLN A 353 1.86 -6.49 -14.76
CA GLN A 353 0.71 -5.81 -14.13
C GLN A 353 -0.26 -6.81 -13.51
N ASP A 354 -0.64 -7.84 -14.25
CA ASP A 354 -1.59 -8.85 -13.79
C ASP A 354 -1.05 -9.69 -12.64
N VAL A 355 0.25 -9.94 -12.59
CA VAL A 355 0.88 -10.66 -11.47
C VAL A 355 0.66 -9.89 -10.17
N LEU A 356 0.92 -8.58 -10.19
CA LEU A 356 0.69 -7.73 -9.02
C LEU A 356 -0.79 -7.64 -8.67
N ARG A 357 -1.67 -7.46 -9.65
CA ARG A 357 -3.13 -7.44 -9.44
C ARG A 357 -3.59 -8.73 -8.77
N TYR A 358 -3.11 -9.86 -9.24
CA TYR A 358 -3.43 -11.18 -8.68
C TYR A 358 -2.98 -11.33 -7.23
N VAL A 359 -1.72 -10.98 -6.94
CA VAL A 359 -1.14 -11.11 -5.60
C VAL A 359 -1.83 -10.17 -4.60
N LEU A 360 -2.08 -8.91 -4.99
CA LEU A 360 -2.77 -7.94 -4.15
C LEU A 360 -4.22 -8.36 -3.85
N THR A 361 -4.89 -9.00 -4.80
CA THR A 361 -6.24 -9.54 -4.60
C THR A 361 -6.22 -10.79 -3.72
N ALA A 362 -5.27 -11.71 -3.95
CA ALA A 362 -5.13 -12.92 -3.14
C ALA A 362 -4.82 -12.62 -1.67
N ASN A 363 -4.11 -11.53 -1.41
CA ASN A 363 -3.74 -11.06 -0.08
C ASN A 363 -4.53 -9.82 0.35
N ALA A 364 -5.68 -9.56 -0.28
CA ALA A 364 -6.47 -8.38 0.02
C ALA A 364 -6.79 -8.29 1.51
N PRO A 365 -6.52 -7.15 2.16
CA PRO A 365 -6.77 -6.96 3.59
C PRO A 365 -8.25 -6.64 3.85
N GLU A 366 -9.15 -7.54 3.46
CA GLU A 366 -10.60 -7.29 3.50
C GLU A 366 -11.19 -7.31 4.90
N THR A 367 -10.66 -8.14 5.80
CA THR A 367 -11.17 -8.33 7.17
C THR A 367 -10.17 -7.96 8.25
N LYS A 368 -8.90 -8.01 7.94
CA LYS A 368 -7.78 -7.68 8.84
C LYS A 368 -6.58 -7.20 8.04
N ASP A 369 -5.63 -6.56 8.69
CA ASP A 369 -4.35 -6.22 8.08
C ASP A 369 -3.68 -7.49 7.52
N ASN A 370 -3.04 -7.35 6.39
CA ASN A 370 -2.30 -8.42 5.76
C ASN A 370 -0.90 -7.94 5.37
N ASP A 371 -0.06 -8.84 4.89
CA ASP A 371 1.33 -8.55 4.56
C ASP A 371 1.64 -8.91 3.11
N PHE A 372 2.45 -8.08 2.47
CA PHE A 372 3.03 -8.37 1.16
C PHE A 372 4.49 -8.76 1.35
N THR A 373 4.89 -9.90 0.81
CA THR A 373 6.29 -10.30 0.72
C THR A 373 6.64 -10.61 -0.73
N TRP A 374 7.86 -10.29 -1.13
CA TRP A 374 8.35 -10.63 -2.47
C TRP A 374 8.43 -12.13 -2.68
N LYS A 375 8.69 -12.89 -1.61
CA LYS A 375 8.70 -14.35 -1.66
C LYS A 375 7.30 -14.91 -1.96
N ASP A 376 6.26 -14.38 -1.34
CA ASP A 376 4.88 -14.76 -1.63
C ASP A 376 4.46 -14.34 -3.05
N PHE A 377 4.87 -13.16 -3.50
CA PHE A 377 4.67 -12.70 -4.87
C PHE A 377 5.23 -13.69 -5.89
N GLN A 378 6.47 -14.14 -5.71
CA GLN A 378 7.09 -15.16 -6.55
C GLN A 378 6.33 -16.49 -6.47
N ALA A 379 6.01 -16.95 -5.27
CA ALA A 379 5.33 -18.22 -5.06
C ALA A 379 3.95 -18.25 -5.72
N ARG A 380 3.16 -17.19 -5.60
CA ARG A 380 1.84 -17.11 -6.23
C ARG A 380 1.94 -17.06 -7.75
N ASN A 381 2.91 -16.32 -8.29
CA ASN A 381 3.15 -16.34 -9.73
C ASN A 381 3.54 -17.75 -10.21
N ASN A 382 4.56 -18.35 -9.61
CA ASN A 382 5.11 -19.61 -10.09
C ASN A 382 4.19 -20.80 -9.84
N ASN A 383 3.50 -20.84 -8.69
CA ASN A 383 2.71 -22.00 -8.27
C ASN A 383 1.22 -21.90 -8.64
N GLU A 384 0.69 -20.71 -8.87
CA GLU A 384 -0.72 -20.49 -9.19
C GLU A 384 -0.93 -19.98 -10.61
N LEU A 385 -0.37 -18.83 -10.98
CA LEU A 385 -0.52 -18.28 -12.33
C LEU A 385 0.18 -19.12 -13.39
N VAL A 386 1.39 -19.56 -13.15
CA VAL A 386 2.14 -20.42 -14.08
C VAL A 386 1.68 -21.86 -14.00
N ALA A 387 1.73 -22.46 -12.82
CA ALA A 387 1.53 -23.90 -12.65
C ALA A 387 0.07 -24.35 -12.72
N ILE A 388 -0.89 -23.48 -12.41
CA ILE A 388 -2.32 -23.83 -12.47
C ILE A 388 -2.97 -23.22 -13.70
N LEU A 389 -3.11 -21.89 -13.74
CA LEU A 389 -3.82 -21.20 -14.83
C LEU A 389 -3.07 -21.32 -16.17
N GLY A 390 -1.82 -20.94 -16.21
CA GLY A 390 -1.01 -20.96 -17.42
C GLY A 390 -0.81 -22.38 -17.96
N ASN A 391 -0.55 -23.32 -17.08
CA ASN A 391 -0.37 -24.73 -17.45
C ASN A 391 -1.63 -25.32 -18.10
N PHE A 392 -2.79 -25.09 -17.52
CA PHE A 392 -4.04 -25.59 -18.08
C PHE A 392 -4.32 -24.99 -19.47
N VAL A 393 -4.27 -23.66 -19.58
CA VAL A 393 -4.50 -22.96 -20.84
C VAL A 393 -3.53 -23.43 -21.92
N ASN A 394 -2.24 -23.53 -21.60
CA ASN A 394 -1.23 -23.99 -22.55
C ASN A 394 -1.48 -25.41 -23.04
N ARG A 395 -1.81 -26.33 -22.13
CA ARG A 395 -2.13 -27.72 -22.47
C ARG A 395 -3.36 -27.82 -23.37
N ALA A 396 -4.43 -27.09 -23.05
CA ALA A 396 -5.64 -27.09 -23.85
C ALA A 396 -5.37 -26.64 -25.30
N LEU A 397 -4.61 -25.55 -25.47
CA LEU A 397 -4.30 -25.00 -26.78
C LEU A 397 -3.27 -25.82 -27.55
N VAL A 398 -2.20 -26.25 -26.91
CA VAL A 398 -1.12 -27.02 -27.56
C VAL A 398 -1.60 -28.40 -27.99
N LEU A 399 -2.38 -29.10 -27.17
CA LEU A 399 -2.92 -30.41 -27.54
C LEU A 399 -3.96 -30.30 -28.67
N THR A 400 -4.76 -29.22 -28.69
CA THR A 400 -5.71 -28.98 -29.78
C THR A 400 -4.96 -28.69 -31.10
N ASP A 401 -3.89 -27.92 -31.05
CA ASP A 401 -3.04 -27.69 -32.23
C ASP A 401 -2.41 -28.99 -32.74
N LYS A 402 -1.91 -29.81 -31.83
CA LYS A 402 -1.26 -31.07 -32.16
C LYS A 402 -2.18 -32.09 -32.79
N TYR A 403 -3.41 -32.25 -32.24
CA TYR A 403 -4.33 -33.33 -32.66
C TYR A 403 -5.41 -32.88 -33.62
N PHE A 404 -5.73 -31.60 -33.71
CA PHE A 404 -6.83 -31.05 -34.48
C PHE A 404 -6.45 -29.82 -35.32
N GLU A 405 -5.16 -29.61 -35.54
CA GLU A 405 -4.64 -28.49 -36.34
C GLU A 405 -5.11 -27.11 -35.85
N GLY A 406 -5.31 -26.98 -34.55
CA GLY A 406 -5.78 -25.74 -33.94
C GLY A 406 -7.26 -25.44 -34.14
N LYS A 407 -8.04 -26.38 -34.62
CA LYS A 407 -9.50 -26.27 -34.77
C LYS A 407 -10.20 -26.89 -33.56
N VAL A 408 -11.25 -26.24 -33.07
CA VAL A 408 -12.07 -26.76 -31.99
C VAL A 408 -12.76 -28.03 -32.47
N PRO A 409 -12.48 -29.19 -31.84
CA PRO A 409 -13.15 -30.43 -32.23
C PRO A 409 -14.60 -30.49 -31.73
N ALA A 410 -15.46 -31.19 -32.47
CA ALA A 410 -16.83 -31.44 -32.02
C ALA A 410 -16.85 -32.43 -30.85
N ALA A 411 -17.67 -32.15 -29.84
CA ALA A 411 -17.95 -33.11 -28.78
C ALA A 411 -18.86 -34.25 -29.29
N GLY A 412 -18.47 -35.47 -28.95
CA GLY A 412 -19.28 -36.63 -29.18
C GLY A 412 -20.11 -37.01 -27.95
N GLU A 413 -20.26 -38.30 -27.71
CA GLU A 413 -20.98 -38.82 -26.56
C GLU A 413 -20.24 -38.49 -25.27
N LEU A 414 -20.96 -37.93 -24.28
CA LEU A 414 -20.41 -37.56 -22.96
C LEU A 414 -20.47 -38.77 -22.02
N THR A 415 -19.42 -38.99 -21.28
CA THR A 415 -19.41 -39.93 -20.15
C THR A 415 -20.05 -39.30 -18.92
N ASP A 416 -20.33 -40.09 -17.90
CA ASP A 416 -20.81 -39.56 -16.61
C ASP A 416 -19.76 -38.64 -15.96
N TYR A 417 -18.48 -38.94 -16.13
CA TYR A 417 -17.40 -38.09 -15.67
C TYR A 417 -17.40 -36.70 -16.38
N ASP A 418 -17.61 -36.71 -17.69
CA ASP A 418 -17.71 -35.47 -18.47
C ASP A 418 -18.87 -34.61 -17.97
N ARG A 419 -20.06 -35.25 -17.77
CA ARG A 419 -21.24 -34.53 -17.26
C ARG A 419 -20.99 -33.95 -15.87
N GLN A 420 -20.30 -34.70 -15.01
CA GLN A 420 -19.96 -34.23 -13.66
C GLN A 420 -19.00 -33.04 -13.74
N THR A 421 -17.97 -33.07 -14.60
CA THR A 421 -17.05 -31.97 -14.81
C THR A 421 -17.77 -30.70 -15.26
N LEU A 422 -18.68 -30.82 -16.26
CA LEU A 422 -19.48 -29.68 -16.71
C LEU A 422 -20.36 -29.10 -15.59
N LYS A 423 -20.90 -29.99 -14.75
CA LYS A 423 -21.72 -29.63 -13.60
C LYS A 423 -20.92 -28.90 -12.52
N ASP A 424 -19.65 -29.26 -12.33
CA ASP A 424 -18.78 -28.70 -11.31
C ASP A 424 -18.52 -27.19 -11.50
N PHE A 425 -18.68 -26.67 -12.69
CA PHE A 425 -18.55 -25.25 -12.96
C PHE A 425 -19.82 -24.55 -13.47
N ALA A 426 -20.96 -25.27 -13.51
CA ALA A 426 -22.23 -24.72 -14.01
C ALA A 426 -22.65 -23.45 -13.24
N ASP A 427 -22.40 -23.40 -11.93
CA ASP A 427 -22.80 -22.31 -11.04
C ASP A 427 -21.72 -21.25 -10.84
N VAL A 428 -20.64 -21.26 -11.61
CA VAL A 428 -19.50 -20.33 -11.43
C VAL A 428 -19.94 -18.87 -11.55
N LYS A 429 -20.83 -18.56 -12.49
CA LYS A 429 -21.34 -17.21 -12.68
C LYS A 429 -22.03 -16.68 -11.42
N GLU A 430 -22.97 -17.44 -10.89
CA GLU A 430 -23.72 -17.07 -9.67
C GLU A 430 -22.81 -16.94 -8.46
N ASN A 431 -21.84 -17.85 -8.31
CA ASN A 431 -20.89 -17.81 -7.20
C ASN A 431 -19.97 -16.58 -7.26
N VAL A 432 -19.43 -16.30 -8.44
CA VAL A 432 -18.55 -15.12 -8.61
C VAL A 432 -19.33 -13.82 -8.45
N GLU A 433 -20.53 -13.73 -9.05
CA GLU A 433 -21.38 -12.54 -8.93
C GLU A 433 -21.75 -12.27 -7.47
N ARG A 434 -22.19 -13.28 -6.74
CA ARG A 434 -22.53 -13.13 -5.31
C ARG A 434 -21.37 -12.60 -4.50
N LEU A 435 -20.15 -13.09 -4.76
CA LEU A 435 -18.94 -12.63 -4.06
C LEU A 435 -18.55 -11.23 -4.46
N LEU A 436 -18.60 -10.88 -5.74
CA LEU A 436 -18.29 -9.53 -6.21
C LEU A 436 -19.34 -8.51 -5.75
N ASP A 437 -20.62 -8.86 -5.77
CA ASP A 437 -21.70 -8.00 -5.32
C ASP A 437 -21.63 -7.68 -3.80
N THR A 438 -20.99 -8.54 -3.05
CA THR A 438 -20.77 -8.38 -1.61
C THR A 438 -19.33 -7.96 -1.26
N TYR A 439 -18.57 -7.54 -2.25
CA TYR A 439 -17.19 -7.02 -2.10
C TYR A 439 -16.19 -8.04 -1.52
N HIS A 440 -16.38 -9.32 -1.83
CA HIS A 440 -15.46 -10.42 -1.48
C HIS A 440 -14.57 -10.76 -2.68
N PHE A 441 -13.66 -9.85 -3.03
CA PHE A 441 -12.82 -9.98 -4.23
C PHE A 441 -11.81 -11.11 -4.13
N ARG A 442 -11.26 -11.33 -2.96
CA ARG A 442 -10.33 -12.42 -2.67
C ARG A 442 -10.96 -13.79 -2.97
N ASP A 443 -12.16 -14.03 -2.45
CA ASP A 443 -12.87 -15.29 -2.66
C ASP A 443 -13.40 -15.42 -4.09
N ALA A 444 -13.80 -14.32 -4.72
CA ALA A 444 -14.22 -14.31 -6.12
C ALA A 444 -13.08 -14.73 -7.05
N GLN A 445 -11.86 -14.24 -6.80
CA GLN A 445 -10.68 -14.66 -7.57
C GLN A 445 -10.36 -16.14 -7.38
N LYS A 446 -10.54 -16.67 -6.16
CA LYS A 446 -10.39 -18.11 -5.89
C LYS A 446 -11.40 -18.95 -6.69
N GLU A 447 -12.64 -18.50 -6.80
CA GLU A 447 -13.66 -19.18 -7.62
C GLU A 447 -13.26 -19.20 -9.10
N ALA A 448 -12.73 -18.11 -9.64
CA ALA A 448 -12.20 -18.08 -10.99
C ALA A 448 -11.02 -19.04 -11.16
N MET A 449 -10.08 -19.08 -10.23
CA MET A 449 -8.95 -20.01 -10.27
C MET A 449 -9.39 -21.47 -10.16
N ASN A 450 -10.48 -21.74 -9.48
CA ASN A 450 -11.03 -23.09 -9.38
C ASN A 450 -11.42 -23.69 -10.73
N LEU A 451 -11.84 -22.88 -11.71
CA LEU A 451 -12.06 -23.34 -13.08
C LEU A 451 -10.80 -23.96 -13.69
N ALA A 452 -9.65 -23.34 -13.48
CA ALA A 452 -8.36 -23.86 -13.97
C ALA A 452 -8.00 -25.18 -13.26
N ARG A 453 -8.30 -25.29 -11.97
CA ARG A 453 -8.10 -26.53 -11.22
C ARG A 453 -8.99 -27.66 -11.73
N ILE A 454 -10.25 -27.38 -12.00
CA ILE A 454 -11.17 -28.33 -12.61
C ILE A 454 -10.64 -28.80 -13.97
N GLY A 455 -10.16 -27.88 -14.80
CA GLY A 455 -9.56 -28.19 -16.10
C GLY A 455 -8.32 -29.06 -15.99
N ASN A 456 -7.40 -28.73 -15.11
CA ASN A 456 -6.18 -29.52 -14.90
C ASN A 456 -6.50 -30.95 -14.40
N LYS A 457 -7.44 -31.05 -13.45
CA LYS A 457 -7.89 -32.36 -12.95
C LYS A 457 -8.53 -33.19 -14.05
N TYR A 458 -9.38 -32.59 -14.85
CA TYR A 458 -10.05 -33.26 -15.95
C TYR A 458 -9.04 -33.81 -16.98
N LEU A 459 -8.07 -32.99 -17.42
CA LEU A 459 -7.05 -33.45 -18.36
C LEU A 459 -6.14 -34.53 -17.76
N ALA A 460 -5.80 -34.40 -16.48
CA ALA A 460 -4.98 -35.40 -15.77
C ALA A 460 -5.72 -36.75 -15.65
N ASP A 461 -7.04 -36.75 -15.38
CA ASP A 461 -7.82 -37.94 -15.24
C ASP A 461 -8.14 -38.60 -16.60
N MET A 462 -8.33 -37.80 -17.64
CA MET A 462 -8.69 -38.29 -18.99
C MET A 462 -7.49 -38.70 -19.83
N GLU A 463 -6.31 -38.17 -19.58
CA GLU A 463 -5.06 -38.50 -20.29
C GLU A 463 -5.20 -38.54 -21.84
N PRO A 464 -5.66 -37.45 -22.50
CA PRO A 464 -5.92 -37.45 -23.93
C PRO A 464 -4.71 -37.82 -24.79
N TRP A 465 -3.51 -37.51 -24.31
CA TRP A 465 -2.24 -37.87 -24.99
C TRP A 465 -2.02 -39.39 -25.08
N LYS A 466 -2.58 -40.17 -24.19
CA LYS A 466 -2.59 -41.64 -24.28
C LYS A 466 -3.64 -42.14 -25.27
N LEU A 467 -4.82 -41.56 -25.22
CA LEU A 467 -5.96 -41.94 -26.07
C LEU A 467 -5.78 -41.53 -27.54
N ALA A 468 -4.92 -40.57 -27.83
CA ALA A 468 -4.69 -40.08 -29.19
C ALA A 468 -4.19 -41.17 -30.16
N LYS A 469 -3.64 -42.26 -29.66
CA LYS A 469 -3.17 -43.40 -30.45
C LYS A 469 -4.26 -44.39 -30.79
N THR A 470 -5.35 -44.40 -30.04
CA THR A 470 -6.38 -45.49 -30.11
C THR A 470 -7.82 -45.00 -30.23
N ASP A 471 -8.14 -43.80 -29.77
CA ASP A 471 -9.51 -43.28 -29.69
C ASP A 471 -9.56 -41.75 -29.90
N MET A 472 -9.34 -41.30 -31.12
CA MET A 472 -9.42 -39.91 -31.48
C MET A 472 -10.78 -39.23 -31.25
N PRO A 473 -11.93 -39.93 -31.50
CA PRO A 473 -13.24 -39.36 -31.16
C PRO A 473 -13.39 -39.03 -29.68
N ARG A 474 -12.82 -39.84 -28.82
CA ARG A 474 -12.80 -39.53 -27.37
C ARG A 474 -11.91 -38.35 -27.04
N VAL A 475 -10.75 -38.27 -27.67
CA VAL A 475 -9.84 -37.10 -27.53
C VAL A 475 -10.55 -35.82 -27.99
N ALA A 476 -11.32 -35.86 -29.07
CA ALA A 476 -12.10 -34.74 -29.56
C ALA A 476 -13.06 -34.19 -28.49
N THR A 477 -13.80 -35.07 -27.82
CA THR A 477 -14.74 -34.71 -26.75
C THR A 477 -13.99 -34.11 -25.56
N ILE A 478 -12.89 -34.72 -25.15
CA ILE A 478 -12.05 -34.23 -24.02
C ILE A 478 -11.50 -32.81 -24.35
N MET A 479 -10.98 -32.63 -25.53
CA MET A 479 -10.40 -31.32 -25.91
C MET A 479 -11.49 -30.25 -26.10
N ASN A 480 -12.67 -30.62 -26.59
CA ASN A 480 -13.80 -29.69 -26.63
C ASN A 480 -14.15 -29.17 -25.21
N ILE A 481 -14.27 -30.07 -24.23
CA ILE A 481 -14.56 -29.70 -22.84
C ILE A 481 -13.45 -28.84 -22.27
N ALA A 482 -12.18 -29.20 -22.48
CA ALA A 482 -11.05 -28.40 -22.02
C ALA A 482 -11.05 -26.97 -22.61
N LEU A 483 -11.41 -26.85 -23.89
CA LEU A 483 -11.52 -25.56 -24.57
C LEU A 483 -12.70 -24.73 -24.06
N GLN A 484 -13.84 -25.37 -23.75
CA GLN A 484 -14.96 -24.66 -23.13
C GLN A 484 -14.58 -24.11 -21.73
N ILE A 485 -13.84 -24.87 -20.95
CA ILE A 485 -13.30 -24.40 -19.66
C ILE A 485 -12.34 -23.22 -19.86
N THR A 486 -11.46 -23.30 -20.87
CA THR A 486 -10.53 -22.23 -21.23
C THR A 486 -11.27 -20.93 -21.58
N ALA A 487 -12.33 -21.05 -22.37
CA ALA A 487 -13.18 -19.91 -22.74
C ALA A 487 -13.89 -19.31 -21.49
N ASN A 488 -14.33 -20.15 -20.58
CA ASN A 488 -14.87 -19.70 -19.28
C ASN A 488 -13.84 -18.95 -18.45
N LEU A 489 -12.59 -19.38 -18.44
CA LEU A 489 -11.49 -18.65 -17.78
C LEU A 489 -11.30 -17.26 -18.36
N ALA A 490 -11.40 -17.11 -19.68
CA ALA A 490 -11.29 -15.82 -20.35
C ALA A 490 -12.37 -14.83 -19.89
N ILE A 491 -13.56 -15.33 -19.56
CA ILE A 491 -14.66 -14.51 -19.01
C ILE A 491 -14.42 -14.23 -17.52
N ALA A 492 -14.21 -15.28 -16.73
CA ALA A 492 -14.15 -15.18 -15.26
C ALA A 492 -13.00 -14.31 -14.76
N PHE A 493 -11.83 -14.38 -15.40
CA PHE A 493 -10.64 -13.61 -15.01
C PHE A 493 -10.56 -12.20 -15.62
N GLU A 494 -11.45 -11.83 -16.52
CA GLU A 494 -11.42 -10.50 -17.15
C GLU A 494 -11.35 -9.35 -16.13
N PRO A 495 -12.16 -9.32 -15.07
CA PRO A 495 -12.06 -8.25 -14.07
C PRO A 495 -10.73 -8.25 -13.29
N PHE A 496 -10.13 -9.42 -13.10
CA PHE A 496 -8.95 -9.60 -12.25
C PHE A 496 -7.63 -9.44 -13.02
N LEU A 497 -7.56 -10.00 -14.21
CA LEU A 497 -6.36 -10.12 -15.04
C LEU A 497 -6.62 -9.62 -16.45
N PRO A 498 -6.92 -8.33 -16.63
CA PRO A 498 -7.38 -7.82 -17.93
C PRO A 498 -6.35 -7.93 -19.05
N PHE A 499 -5.06 -7.76 -18.77
CA PHE A 499 -4.00 -7.87 -19.78
C PHE A 499 -3.84 -9.32 -20.27
N SER A 500 -3.88 -10.26 -19.34
CA SER A 500 -3.74 -11.69 -19.64
C SER A 500 -4.96 -12.22 -20.38
N MET A 501 -6.16 -11.76 -20.04
CA MET A 501 -7.39 -12.20 -20.71
C MET A 501 -7.53 -11.62 -22.11
N GLU A 502 -7.05 -10.42 -22.35
CA GLU A 502 -6.92 -9.88 -23.71
C GLU A 502 -6.02 -10.79 -24.56
N LYS A 503 -4.89 -11.20 -24.02
CA LYS A 503 -3.95 -12.13 -24.66
C LYS A 503 -4.61 -13.51 -24.89
N LEU A 504 -5.34 -14.03 -23.91
CA LEU A 504 -6.07 -15.29 -24.04
C LEU A 504 -7.14 -15.23 -25.12
N ASN A 505 -7.90 -14.15 -25.21
CA ASN A 505 -8.90 -13.97 -26.24
C ASN A 505 -8.28 -14.00 -27.64
N LYS A 506 -7.09 -13.42 -27.83
CA LYS A 506 -6.33 -13.53 -29.10
C LYS A 506 -5.90 -14.96 -29.39
N MET A 507 -5.47 -15.70 -28.37
CA MET A 507 -5.10 -17.11 -28.52
C MET A 507 -6.31 -17.99 -28.85
N LEU A 508 -7.48 -17.64 -28.36
CA LEU A 508 -8.74 -18.30 -28.70
C LEU A 508 -9.32 -17.79 -30.03
N ASN A 509 -8.77 -16.72 -30.58
CA ASN A 509 -9.25 -16.05 -31.80
C ASN A 509 -10.73 -15.65 -31.67
N VAL A 510 -11.09 -15.04 -30.55
CA VAL A 510 -12.45 -14.55 -30.28
C VAL A 510 -12.42 -13.10 -29.84
N GLU A 511 -13.49 -12.38 -30.12
CA GLU A 511 -13.80 -11.14 -29.41
C GLU A 511 -14.19 -11.48 -27.96
N PRO A 512 -14.11 -10.53 -27.00
CA PRO A 512 -14.49 -10.80 -25.63
C PRO A 512 -15.87 -11.46 -25.53
N LEU A 513 -15.91 -12.64 -24.91
CA LEU A 513 -17.13 -13.39 -24.68
C LEU A 513 -17.97 -12.68 -23.60
N GLY A 514 -19.29 -12.67 -23.73
CA GLY A 514 -20.16 -11.97 -22.82
C GLY A 514 -20.17 -12.58 -21.41
N TRP A 515 -20.19 -11.74 -20.37
CA TRP A 515 -20.24 -12.18 -18.97
C TRP A 515 -21.43 -13.11 -18.68
N ASN A 516 -22.59 -12.83 -19.30
CA ASN A 516 -23.81 -13.66 -19.17
C ASN A 516 -23.63 -15.09 -19.66
N ARG A 517 -22.59 -15.37 -20.43
CA ARG A 517 -22.26 -16.70 -20.94
C ARG A 517 -21.36 -17.51 -19.99
N LEU A 518 -20.91 -16.94 -18.91
CA LEU A 518 -20.05 -17.61 -17.93
C LEU A 518 -20.78 -18.85 -17.37
N GLY A 519 -20.11 -19.99 -17.39
CA GLY A 519 -20.69 -21.30 -17.04
C GLY A 519 -21.21 -22.09 -18.20
N ALA A 520 -21.33 -21.51 -19.40
CA ALA A 520 -21.80 -22.20 -20.60
C ALA A 520 -20.77 -23.24 -21.11
N THR A 521 -21.29 -24.26 -21.79
CA THR A 521 -20.50 -25.39 -22.30
C THR A 521 -20.36 -25.37 -23.83
N ASP A 522 -20.83 -24.32 -24.48
CA ASP A 522 -20.84 -24.11 -25.92
C ASP A 522 -20.29 -22.75 -26.34
N LEU A 523 -19.30 -22.26 -25.61
CA LEU A 523 -18.68 -20.95 -25.87
C LEU A 523 -17.87 -20.90 -27.16
N LEU A 524 -17.22 -22.02 -27.51
CA LEU A 524 -16.47 -22.18 -28.74
C LEU A 524 -17.16 -23.21 -29.62
N GLU A 525 -17.46 -22.84 -30.87
CA GLU A 525 -18.11 -23.73 -31.84
C GLU A 525 -17.10 -24.72 -32.44
N ALA A 526 -17.60 -25.93 -32.75
CA ALA A 526 -16.84 -26.94 -33.47
C ALA A 526 -16.36 -26.36 -34.83
N GLY A 527 -15.09 -26.57 -35.16
CA GLY A 527 -14.47 -26.05 -36.38
C GLY A 527 -13.91 -24.67 -36.28
N HIS A 528 -14.14 -23.95 -35.17
CA HIS A 528 -13.53 -22.63 -34.91
C HIS A 528 -12.01 -22.75 -34.91
N GLN A 529 -11.34 -21.89 -35.67
CA GLN A 529 -9.87 -21.86 -35.75
C GLN A 529 -9.30 -21.02 -34.59
N LEU A 530 -8.49 -21.66 -33.77
CA LEU A 530 -7.76 -20.99 -32.68
C LEU A 530 -6.58 -20.20 -33.24
N GLY A 531 -6.15 -19.19 -32.49
CA GLY A 531 -4.92 -18.46 -32.74
C GLY A 531 -3.70 -19.23 -32.26
N LYS A 532 -2.55 -18.59 -32.35
CA LYS A 532 -1.27 -19.17 -31.90
C LYS A 532 -1.21 -19.19 -30.36
N ALA A 533 -0.83 -20.34 -29.80
CA ALA A 533 -0.59 -20.48 -28.37
C ALA A 533 0.68 -19.74 -27.94
N GLU A 534 0.58 -19.00 -26.86
CA GLU A 534 1.70 -18.32 -26.20
C GLU A 534 1.61 -18.57 -24.69
N LEU A 535 2.71 -18.38 -23.98
CA LEU A 535 2.67 -18.44 -22.51
C LEU A 535 1.97 -17.20 -21.95
N LEU A 536 0.98 -17.41 -21.08
CA LEU A 536 0.32 -16.29 -20.38
C LEU A 536 1.20 -15.71 -19.29
N PHE A 537 1.93 -16.55 -18.58
CA PHE A 537 2.78 -16.17 -17.44
C PHE A 537 4.11 -16.88 -17.54
N GLU A 538 5.15 -16.19 -17.06
CA GLU A 538 6.51 -16.72 -16.99
C GLU A 538 6.92 -16.87 -15.53
N LYS A 539 7.75 -17.89 -15.24
CA LYS A 539 8.36 -18.02 -13.92
C LYS A 539 9.19 -16.80 -13.58
N ILE A 540 9.14 -16.41 -12.32
CA ILE A 540 9.99 -15.37 -11.77
C ILE A 540 11.14 -16.06 -11.05
N GLU A 541 12.37 -15.73 -11.47
CA GLU A 541 13.59 -16.31 -10.91
C GLU A 541 13.92 -15.70 -9.54
N ASP A 542 14.64 -16.45 -8.71
CA ASP A 542 15.05 -16.00 -7.37
C ASP A 542 15.84 -14.69 -7.41
N SER A 543 16.71 -14.51 -8.41
CA SER A 543 17.51 -13.30 -8.57
C SER A 543 16.68 -12.01 -8.68
N VAL A 544 15.52 -12.09 -9.32
CA VAL A 544 14.60 -10.96 -9.48
C VAL A 544 14.03 -10.54 -8.13
N ILE A 545 13.63 -11.52 -7.33
CA ILE A 545 13.07 -11.31 -5.99
C ILE A 545 14.15 -10.82 -5.02
N GLU A 546 15.33 -11.41 -5.06
CA GLU A 546 16.48 -11.00 -4.23
C GLU A 546 16.85 -9.54 -4.48
N ALA A 547 16.81 -9.07 -5.75
CA ALA A 547 17.05 -7.68 -6.10
C ALA A 547 16.03 -6.73 -5.45
N GLN A 548 14.75 -7.10 -5.42
CA GLN A 548 13.70 -6.29 -4.79
C GLN A 548 13.82 -6.29 -3.26
N VAL A 549 14.12 -7.43 -2.66
CA VAL A 549 14.38 -7.53 -1.22
C VAL A 549 15.61 -6.70 -0.83
N GLN A 550 16.68 -6.76 -1.64
CA GLN A 550 17.88 -5.96 -1.39
C GLN A 550 17.61 -4.46 -1.45
N LYS A 551 16.77 -4.02 -2.38
CA LYS A 551 16.32 -2.63 -2.48
C LYS A 551 15.64 -2.16 -1.18
N LEU A 552 14.80 -3.00 -0.58
CA LEU A 552 14.16 -2.72 0.71
C LEU A 552 15.17 -2.72 1.88
N LEU A 553 16.10 -3.66 1.91
CA LEU A 553 17.14 -3.72 2.94
C LEU A 553 18.04 -2.50 2.88
N ASP A 554 18.40 -2.02 1.69
CA ASP A 554 19.17 -0.80 1.50
C ASP A 554 18.42 0.43 2.03
N THR A 555 17.10 0.51 1.78
CA THR A 555 16.24 1.56 2.34
C THR A 555 16.21 1.51 3.86
N LYS A 556 16.07 0.33 4.44
CA LYS A 556 16.05 0.14 5.91
C LYS A 556 17.36 0.60 6.53
N LYS A 557 18.49 0.21 5.94
CA LYS A 557 19.81 0.63 6.40
C LYS A 557 19.98 2.15 6.33
N ALA A 558 19.57 2.77 5.24
CA ALA A 558 19.62 4.24 5.09
C ALA A 558 18.76 4.96 6.15
N ASN A 559 17.59 4.41 6.50
CA ASN A 559 16.73 4.94 7.54
C ASN A 559 17.36 4.81 8.93
N GLU A 560 17.97 3.68 9.23
CA GLU A 560 18.69 3.45 10.50
C GLU A 560 19.85 4.41 10.64
N GLU A 561 20.61 4.63 9.58
CA GLU A 561 21.72 5.59 9.54
C GLU A 561 21.23 7.02 9.75
N ALA A 562 20.16 7.43 9.04
CA ALA A 562 19.59 8.76 9.16
C ALA A 562 19.02 9.08 10.55
N ASN A 563 18.53 8.05 11.25
CA ASN A 563 17.92 8.18 12.58
C ASN A 563 18.91 7.91 13.73
N TYR A 564 20.16 7.59 13.40
CA TYR A 564 21.16 7.33 14.42
C TYR A 564 21.38 8.56 15.30
N LYS A 565 21.34 8.35 16.61
CA LYS A 565 21.67 9.35 17.60
C LYS A 565 22.79 8.82 18.50
N ALA A 566 23.84 9.59 18.68
CA ALA A 566 24.89 9.24 19.62
C ALA A 566 24.33 9.08 21.04
N LYS A 567 24.83 8.11 21.77
CA LYS A 567 24.46 7.93 23.17
C LYS A 567 24.84 9.18 23.98
N PRO A 568 24.07 9.56 25.00
CA PRO A 568 24.45 10.67 25.88
C PRO A 568 25.84 10.46 26.48
N ILE A 569 26.56 11.57 26.64
CA ILE A 569 27.85 11.55 27.31
C ILE A 569 27.60 11.12 28.77
N ARG A 570 28.42 10.22 29.26
CA ARG A 570 28.39 9.78 30.67
C ARG A 570 28.79 10.94 31.60
N GLU A 571 28.58 10.73 32.89
CA GLU A 571 29.01 11.68 33.92
C GLU A 571 30.52 11.99 33.82
N ASN A 572 30.85 13.23 34.12
CA ASN A 572 32.26 13.67 34.10
C ASN A 572 33.07 12.86 35.09
N ILE A 573 34.30 12.54 34.71
CA ILE A 573 35.30 11.94 35.58
C ILE A 573 36.47 12.89 35.71
N GLU A 574 37.20 12.78 36.79
CA GLU A 574 38.46 13.54 36.99
C GLU A 574 39.57 12.94 36.12
N PHE A 575 40.57 13.78 35.78
CA PHE A 575 41.71 13.36 34.99
C PHE A 575 42.45 12.17 35.62
N ASP A 576 42.56 12.13 36.95
CA ASP A 576 43.17 11.04 37.69
C ASP A 576 42.44 9.72 37.53
N ASP A 577 41.13 9.75 37.26
CA ASP A 577 40.36 8.51 36.97
C ASP A 577 40.68 7.98 35.57
N PHE A 578 40.88 8.87 34.60
CA PHE A 578 41.35 8.48 33.27
C PHE A 578 42.75 7.87 33.32
N MET A 579 43.65 8.46 34.13
CA MET A 579 45.04 8.00 34.29
C MET A 579 45.15 6.62 34.95
N LYS A 580 44.09 6.10 35.53
CA LYS A 580 44.04 4.67 36.02
C LYS A 580 44.00 3.67 34.88
N LEU A 581 43.58 4.09 33.70
CA LEU A 581 43.56 3.23 32.51
C LEU A 581 44.92 3.28 31.80
N ASP A 582 45.48 2.14 31.50
CA ASP A 582 46.68 2.05 30.66
C ASP A 582 46.28 1.56 29.27
N ILE A 583 46.03 2.55 28.38
CA ILE A 583 45.64 2.30 26.99
C ILE A 583 46.90 2.33 26.14
N ARG A 584 47.16 1.28 25.39
CA ARG A 584 48.38 1.17 24.56
C ARG A 584 48.04 0.72 23.15
N VAL A 585 48.98 0.95 22.25
CA VAL A 585 48.96 0.42 20.90
C VAL A 585 49.80 -0.86 20.86
N GLY A 586 49.23 -1.93 20.29
CA GLY A 586 49.95 -3.16 20.09
C GLY A 586 49.82 -3.66 18.64
N THR A 587 50.82 -4.44 18.21
CA THR A 587 50.81 -5.05 16.88
C THR A 587 50.29 -6.48 16.99
N VAL A 588 49.29 -6.82 16.17
CA VAL A 588 48.72 -8.16 16.10
C VAL A 588 49.69 -9.10 15.38
N LEU A 589 50.25 -10.04 16.13
CA LEU A 589 51.17 -11.06 15.59
C LEU A 589 50.42 -12.27 15.05
N GLU A 590 49.39 -12.70 15.76
CA GLU A 590 48.56 -13.87 15.41
C GLU A 590 47.10 -13.56 15.78
N CYS A 591 46.17 -14.06 14.96
CA CYS A 591 44.74 -14.00 15.22
C CYS A 591 44.09 -15.29 14.75
N THR A 592 43.36 -15.96 15.64
CA THR A 592 42.69 -17.23 15.35
C THR A 592 41.27 -17.25 15.93
N LYS A 593 40.39 -18.04 15.33
CA LYS A 593 39.05 -18.31 15.89
C LYS A 593 39.16 -19.16 17.14
N VAL A 594 38.35 -18.84 18.15
CA VAL A 594 38.25 -19.66 19.36
C VAL A 594 37.32 -20.83 19.08
N PRO A 595 37.76 -22.09 19.28
CA PRO A 595 36.89 -23.26 19.08
C PRO A 595 35.63 -23.19 19.94
N LYS A 596 34.47 -23.55 19.37
CA LYS A 596 33.18 -23.57 20.04
C LYS A 596 32.73 -22.21 20.60
N ALA A 597 33.22 -21.11 20.02
CA ALA A 597 32.88 -19.75 20.40
C ALA A 597 32.80 -18.84 19.16
N ASP A 598 31.65 -18.82 18.50
CA ASP A 598 31.45 -18.16 17.20
C ASP A 598 31.65 -16.63 17.22
N LYS A 599 31.66 -16.05 18.41
CA LYS A 599 31.81 -14.60 18.58
C LYS A 599 33.22 -14.17 18.94
N LEU A 600 34.12 -15.13 19.25
CA LEU A 600 35.43 -14.80 19.82
C LEU A 600 36.58 -15.05 18.85
N LEU A 601 37.50 -14.07 18.82
CA LEU A 601 38.84 -14.19 18.23
C LEU A 601 39.89 -14.15 19.34
N GLN A 602 40.92 -14.98 19.18
CA GLN A 602 42.10 -14.95 20.04
C GLN A 602 43.24 -14.26 19.34
N PHE A 603 43.84 -13.29 20.04
CA PHE A 603 44.93 -12.48 19.54
C PHE A 603 46.20 -12.73 20.31
N ARG A 604 47.30 -12.76 19.58
CA ARG A 604 48.65 -12.66 20.14
C ARG A 604 49.19 -11.27 19.76
N ILE A 605 49.41 -10.41 20.73
CA ILE A 605 49.74 -9.01 20.51
C ILE A 605 51.12 -8.70 21.10
N ASP A 606 51.99 -8.07 20.29
CA ASP A 606 53.20 -7.44 20.74
C ASP A 606 52.87 -6.09 21.41
N ASP A 607 53.03 -5.98 22.71
CA ASP A 607 52.73 -4.81 23.50
C ASP A 607 53.96 -3.92 23.77
N GLY A 608 55.10 -4.23 23.13
CA GLY A 608 56.34 -3.49 23.29
C GLY A 608 57.18 -3.96 24.50
N LEU A 609 56.61 -4.70 25.42
CA LEU A 609 57.25 -5.28 26.58
C LEU A 609 57.31 -6.81 26.50
N GLU A 610 56.19 -7.40 26.16
CA GLU A 610 56.01 -8.80 26.01
C GLU A 610 54.96 -9.13 24.93
N LYS A 611 54.70 -10.43 24.71
CA LYS A 611 53.64 -10.92 23.84
C LYS A 611 52.48 -11.38 24.70
N ARG A 612 51.36 -10.73 24.63
CA ARG A 612 50.19 -11.05 25.43
C ARG A 612 49.06 -11.67 24.59
N THR A 613 48.20 -12.41 25.26
CA THR A 613 46.99 -12.98 24.65
C THR A 613 45.79 -12.17 25.05
N ILE A 614 44.99 -11.74 24.06
CA ILE A 614 43.71 -11.08 24.28
C ILE A 614 42.63 -11.83 23.50
N VAL A 615 41.48 -12.02 24.13
CA VAL A 615 40.27 -12.60 23.50
C VAL A 615 39.25 -11.48 23.34
N SER A 616 38.76 -11.31 22.12
CA SER A 616 37.80 -10.25 21.81
C SER A 616 36.58 -10.78 21.07
N GLY A 617 35.42 -10.23 21.37
CA GLY A 617 34.11 -10.60 20.80
C GLY A 617 33.83 -10.01 19.41
N ILE A 618 34.81 -10.05 18.50
CA ILE A 618 34.69 -9.43 17.17
C ILE A 618 34.74 -10.41 16.00
N ALA A 619 34.61 -11.71 16.26
CA ALA A 619 34.73 -12.75 15.24
C ALA A 619 33.63 -12.67 14.15
N GLN A 620 32.49 -12.06 14.45
CA GLN A 620 31.39 -11.86 13.48
C GLN A 620 31.62 -10.64 12.57
N HIS A 621 32.62 -9.80 12.90
CA HIS A 621 32.89 -8.55 12.20
C HIS A 621 34.22 -8.55 11.44
N TYR A 622 35.16 -9.45 11.81
CA TYR A 622 36.48 -9.54 11.20
C TYR A 622 36.90 -11.01 10.98
N LYS A 623 37.53 -11.22 9.84
CA LYS A 623 38.27 -12.50 9.63
C LYS A 623 39.65 -12.37 10.27
N PRO A 624 40.19 -13.44 10.85
CA PRO A 624 41.51 -13.41 11.49
C PRO A 624 42.62 -12.82 10.63
N GLU A 625 42.66 -13.15 9.36
CA GLU A 625 43.67 -12.69 8.38
C GLU A 625 43.60 -11.18 8.10
N GLU A 626 42.48 -10.54 8.37
CA GLU A 626 42.32 -9.09 8.17
C GLU A 626 43.04 -8.26 9.24
N LEU A 627 43.31 -8.86 10.39
CA LEU A 627 43.86 -8.20 11.56
C LEU A 627 45.32 -8.48 11.82
N VAL A 628 45.87 -9.58 11.32
CA VAL A 628 47.29 -9.92 11.48
C VAL A 628 48.18 -8.87 10.84
N GLY A 629 49.18 -8.41 11.58
CA GLY A 629 50.10 -7.36 11.16
C GLY A 629 49.59 -5.91 11.37
N LYS A 630 48.33 -5.75 11.75
CA LYS A 630 47.76 -4.44 12.05
C LYS A 630 47.99 -4.03 13.49
N GLN A 631 47.99 -2.71 13.73
CA GLN A 631 48.05 -2.15 15.07
C GLN A 631 46.65 -1.92 15.62
N VAL A 632 46.46 -2.19 16.90
CA VAL A 632 45.19 -2.03 17.62
C VAL A 632 45.43 -1.29 18.92
N CYS A 633 44.46 -0.52 19.39
CA CYS A 633 44.44 0.07 20.72
C CYS A 633 43.80 -0.91 21.71
N PHE A 634 44.40 -1.11 22.86
CA PHE A 634 43.88 -2.01 23.88
C PHE A 634 44.11 -1.45 25.28
N ILE A 635 43.30 -1.89 26.24
CA ILE A 635 43.52 -1.57 27.66
C ILE A 635 44.43 -2.67 28.21
N ALA A 636 45.62 -2.25 28.66
CA ALA A 636 46.69 -3.16 29.07
C ALA A 636 46.58 -3.64 30.53
N ASN A 637 45.96 -2.83 31.38
CA ASN A 637 45.92 -3.10 32.83
C ASN A 637 44.56 -3.54 33.36
N LEU A 638 43.72 -4.15 32.50
CA LEU A 638 42.55 -4.89 32.97
C LEU A 638 42.98 -6.18 33.65
N ALA A 639 42.31 -6.53 34.74
CA ALA A 639 42.51 -7.79 35.43
C ALA A 639 42.30 -8.95 34.45
N PRO A 640 43.21 -9.92 34.37
CA PRO A 640 43.06 -11.06 33.49
C PRO A 640 41.75 -11.82 33.72
N ARG A 641 41.09 -12.19 32.61
CA ARG A 641 39.81 -12.90 32.65
C ARG A 641 39.85 -14.13 31.78
N LYS A 642 39.33 -15.22 32.30
CA LYS A 642 39.22 -16.48 31.56
C LYS A 642 37.97 -16.52 30.69
N LEU A 643 38.15 -16.63 29.39
CA LEU A 643 37.08 -16.73 28.40
C LEU A 643 37.22 -18.03 27.60
N LYS A 644 36.27 -18.93 27.72
CA LYS A 644 36.31 -20.25 27.04
C LYS A 644 37.63 -20.99 27.24
N GLY A 645 38.18 -20.94 28.46
CA GLY A 645 39.41 -21.63 28.82
C GLY A 645 40.70 -20.83 28.52
N ILE A 646 40.63 -19.71 27.88
CA ILE A 646 41.76 -18.83 27.51
C ILE A 646 41.80 -17.62 28.42
N VAL A 647 42.98 -17.35 28.99
CA VAL A 647 43.18 -16.15 29.82
C VAL A 647 43.41 -14.96 28.91
N SER A 648 42.50 -14.00 28.95
CA SER A 648 42.60 -12.73 28.24
C SER A 648 43.26 -11.68 29.12
N GLU A 649 44.33 -11.08 28.63
CA GLU A 649 45.18 -10.14 29.37
C GLU A 649 44.99 -8.71 28.83
N GLY A 650 43.78 -8.27 28.73
CA GLY A 650 43.43 -6.96 28.24
C GLY A 650 42.16 -6.95 27.43
N MET A 651 41.82 -5.77 26.87
CA MET A 651 40.66 -5.60 26.04
C MET A 651 41.00 -4.73 24.83
N ILE A 652 40.74 -5.26 23.62
CA ILE A 652 40.85 -4.49 22.38
C ILE A 652 39.69 -3.47 22.32
N LEU A 653 40.02 -2.24 22.02
CA LEU A 653 39.03 -1.18 21.86
C LEU A 653 38.40 -1.25 20.47
N SER A 654 37.09 -1.17 20.42
CA SER A 654 36.32 -1.08 19.20
C SER A 654 35.19 -0.06 19.35
N ALA A 655 34.82 0.55 18.23
CA ALA A 655 33.66 1.42 18.15
C ALA A 655 32.51 0.66 17.49
N GLU A 656 31.32 0.83 18.02
CA GLU A 656 30.09 0.24 17.48
C GLU A 656 29.40 1.23 16.55
N ASN A 657 29.20 0.85 15.30
CA ASN A 657 28.48 1.66 14.31
C ASN A 657 26.95 1.57 14.53
N PHE A 658 26.19 2.42 13.84
CA PHE A 658 24.72 2.47 13.92
C PHE A 658 24.05 1.10 13.61
N ASP A 659 24.67 0.28 12.77
CA ASP A 659 24.19 -1.07 12.37
C ASP A 659 24.67 -2.20 13.29
N GLY A 660 25.28 -1.85 14.43
CA GLY A 660 25.83 -2.81 15.38
C GLY A 660 27.16 -3.42 14.97
N LYS A 661 27.74 -3.05 13.83
CA LYS A 661 29.04 -3.52 13.40
C LYS A 661 30.14 -2.87 14.20
N LEU A 662 31.13 -3.66 14.60
CA LEU A 662 32.28 -3.18 15.37
C LEU A 662 33.44 -2.82 14.43
N ALA A 663 34.07 -1.68 14.71
CA ALA A 663 35.30 -1.25 14.06
C ALA A 663 36.40 -1.14 15.12
N VAL A 664 37.51 -1.82 14.90
CA VAL A 664 38.66 -1.79 15.80
C VAL A 664 39.29 -0.42 15.77
N ILE A 665 39.67 0.09 16.94
CA ILE A 665 40.37 1.39 17.06
C ILE A 665 41.85 1.18 16.78
N THR A 666 42.35 1.90 15.78
CA THR A 666 43.76 1.84 15.32
C THR A 666 44.37 3.22 15.32
N PRO A 667 45.70 3.35 15.50
CA PRO A 667 46.36 4.64 15.29
C PRO A 667 46.35 4.99 13.78
N GLU A 668 46.19 6.27 13.46
CA GLU A 668 46.21 6.75 12.06
C GLU A 668 47.56 6.49 11.37
N LYS A 669 48.63 6.56 12.16
CA LYS A 669 50.01 6.30 11.70
C LYS A 669 50.59 5.17 12.50
N GLU A 670 51.49 4.44 11.90
CA GLU A 670 52.22 3.40 12.60
C GLU A 670 53.06 4.02 13.74
N VAL A 671 52.93 3.43 14.90
CA VAL A 671 53.71 3.77 16.09
C VAL A 671 54.41 2.54 16.65
N LYS A 672 55.39 2.71 17.51
CA LYS A 672 56.01 1.54 18.13
C LYS A 672 55.06 0.83 19.08
N PRO A 673 55.05 -0.50 19.09
CA PRO A 673 54.29 -1.28 20.07
C PRO A 673 54.57 -0.83 21.48
N GLY A 674 53.55 -0.68 22.31
CA GLY A 674 53.66 -0.19 23.68
C GLY A 674 53.49 1.32 23.80
N SER A 675 53.31 2.05 22.70
CA SER A 675 53.00 3.48 22.75
C SER A 675 51.71 3.73 23.52
N GLU A 676 51.79 4.68 24.48
CA GLU A 676 50.61 5.04 25.29
C GLU A 676 49.66 5.92 24.52
N VAL A 677 48.36 5.66 24.71
CA VAL A 677 47.28 6.54 24.23
C VAL A 677 46.88 7.46 25.36
N LYS A 678 46.97 8.77 25.10
CA LYS A 678 46.72 9.85 26.09
C LYS A 678 45.56 10.73 25.68
#